data_cebad47f9e868e3ff70656753cf6ae05
#
_entry.id   cebad47f9e868e3ff70656753cf6ae05
#
_cell.length_a   1.000
_cell.length_b   1.000
_cell.length_c   1.000
_cell.angle_alpha   90.00
_cell.angle_beta   90.00
_cell.angle_gamma   90.00
#
_symmetry.space_group_name_H-M   'P 1'
#
loop_
_entity.id
_entity.type
_entity.pdbx_description
1 polymer ?
#
loop_
_entity_poly.entity_id
_entity_poly.type
_entity_poly.pdbx_seq_one_letter_code
_entity_poly.pdbx_strand_id
1 'polypeptide(L)'
;MRSPASVVGRFALRLLGGAALAAWVGVPVVGAADAPPMPVAPTEIVLRDAVRVENVGRSSRSLVHTDAVEAELVAGTWHPPGSGAELELPDGTMRRWTKVTAKDDGTFDGEVAAQGAYLSFRVTSDADRVWLLHAVGHDFVYVNGDLRPGDPYGYGWLRLPVALRAGENELLFRASRGAFRARLVPPPADVFLSADDATLPDVLGGAPDGLWSGQGAVVVVNATRTPFSGSLFASWGTTPDVVTNQAVVVPALSVAKVPVAMGALEVPAAATVRPTVRLRLDLVAPDEPGPTPTSAAAPGRRLDLDLRVRAPYEIHQRTYESDVDGSVQAYAVNPPPELPAEALILSLHGAGVEALGQAEAYGRKRFEAIVCPTNRRPFGFDWEEWGRWDAQDVLQATWGELLRDPSRVYLTGHSMGGHGTWQLGVLFPDRFAAIGPSAGWRSFATYGSGAPAVEGPVGAMLTRAASPSDTTAYARNLARTAVYVLHGDADDNVPVAEARAMVEFLKPIVPDLHVHEQPGAGHWWDASDEPGADCVDWAPMMELFSRRRLPAHHEVGEVDFTTPDPAVSAQCFWVEVRTQERSRVASRVRLRRSLGTRRFEGTTENVRALALDTEHLGGTEPVTVVLDGTTLAGLPLPPSDAPELRFERSGGAWRNVAAWTPGAKHGRVSGPFRAAFNDRFVLVVGTTGTAEENAWAARKARADAETWYYRGNGTTELVEDMHFDAKACDGRNVILYGHADMNAAWAMVLGASPVTVRRGAVTVGEKRLEGADLAVLFVRPRAGSPERSVGVVAGTGMPGLRLTDRLPYFSSGVGIPDVVVLSSDLRTKGAAGLVGAGFFGPDWSVPAGEFAWR
;
A
#
# COMPACT_ATOMS: atom_id res chain seq x y z
N MET A 1 -3.00 -11.44 35.94
CA MET A 1 -1.70 -11.94 36.42
C MET A 1 -0.62 -11.21 35.65
N ARG A 2 0.46 -10.84 36.28
CA ARG A 2 1.40 -9.80 35.92
C ARG A 2 2.06 -9.97 34.53
N SER A 3 2.03 -8.89 33.74
CA SER A 3 2.80 -8.69 32.52
C SER A 3 4.30 -8.55 32.81
N PRO A 4 5.20 -9.12 32.02
CA PRO A 4 6.60 -8.75 32.00
C PRO A 4 6.88 -7.71 30.90
N ALA A 5 7.64 -6.70 31.27
CA ALA A 5 8.04 -5.59 30.44
C ALA A 5 9.01 -6.01 29.31
N SER A 6 8.77 -5.45 28.13
CA SER A 6 9.66 -5.53 26.98
C SER A 6 11.01 -4.87 27.25
N VAL A 7 12.08 -5.60 27.00
CA VAL A 7 13.45 -5.06 26.95
C VAL A 7 13.69 -4.52 25.54
N VAL A 8 13.64 -3.20 25.39
CA VAL A 8 14.15 -2.51 24.21
C VAL A 8 15.54 -2.01 24.54
N GLY A 9 16.55 -2.60 23.88
CA GLY A 9 17.94 -2.18 24.01
C GLY A 9 18.17 -0.75 23.51
N ARG A 10 18.58 0.14 24.40
CA ARG A 10 19.03 1.50 24.06
C ARG A 10 20.51 1.47 23.69
N PHE A 11 20.81 1.76 22.44
CA PHE A 11 22.15 2.23 22.07
C PHE A 11 22.24 3.74 22.33
N ALA A 12 23.05 4.12 23.31
CA ALA A 12 23.35 5.49 23.65
C ALA A 12 24.60 5.94 22.89
N LEU A 13 24.46 6.87 21.97
CA LEU A 13 25.58 7.58 21.36
C LEU A 13 26.01 8.74 22.29
N ARG A 14 27.23 8.69 22.80
CA ARG A 14 27.86 9.79 23.54
C ARG A 14 28.45 10.79 22.55
N LEU A 15 27.90 12.00 22.51
CA LEU A 15 28.56 13.16 21.92
C LEU A 15 29.33 13.94 23.01
N LEU A 16 30.64 14.05 22.82
CA LEU A 16 31.54 14.93 23.62
C LEU A 16 31.46 16.35 23.06
N GLY A 17 30.94 17.26 23.88
CA GLY A 17 30.93 18.69 23.58
C GLY A 17 32.27 19.33 23.97
N GLY A 18 32.87 20.04 23.06
CA GLY A 18 33.98 20.97 23.34
C GLY A 18 33.49 22.41 23.19
N ALA A 19 33.45 23.14 24.27
CA ALA A 19 33.17 24.59 24.27
C ALA A 19 34.46 25.38 24.05
N ALA A 20 34.50 26.23 23.03
CA ALA A 20 35.51 27.26 22.87
C ALA A 20 34.89 28.64 23.13
N LEU A 21 35.29 29.30 24.20
CA LEU A 21 35.00 30.71 24.50
C LEU A 21 35.86 31.61 23.59
N ALA A 22 35.21 32.45 22.79
CA ALA A 22 35.85 33.62 22.19
C ALA A 22 35.30 34.90 22.81
N ALA A 23 36.20 35.67 23.46
CA ALA A 23 35.88 36.97 24.00
C ALA A 23 35.86 38.05 22.92
N TRP A 24 34.79 38.81 22.85
CA TRP A 24 34.71 40.01 22.03
C TRP A 24 34.76 41.28 22.87
N VAL A 25 35.65 42.18 22.45
CA VAL A 25 35.83 43.51 23.02
C VAL A 25 34.76 44.45 22.44
N GLY A 26 34.08 45.18 23.31
CA GLY A 26 33.00 46.08 22.93
C GLY A 26 33.48 47.40 22.36
N VAL A 27 32.75 47.89 21.35
CA VAL A 27 32.76 49.27 20.87
C VAL A 27 31.35 49.84 21.10
N PRO A 28 31.23 51.06 21.68
CA PRO A 28 29.91 51.64 21.94
C PRO A 28 29.29 52.20 20.65
N VAL A 29 28.08 51.83 20.34
CA VAL A 29 27.24 52.42 19.30
C VAL A 29 26.22 53.33 19.94
N VAL A 30 26.17 54.55 19.38
CA VAL A 30 25.23 55.62 19.66
C VAL A 30 23.80 55.21 19.28
N GLY A 31 22.83 55.59 20.13
CA GLY A 31 21.44 55.18 20.03
C GLY A 31 20.77 55.47 18.71
N ALA A 32 20.04 54.49 18.22
CA ALA A 32 19.01 54.62 17.20
C ALA A 32 17.63 54.40 17.86
N ALA A 33 16.66 55.23 17.44
CA ALA A 33 15.31 55.24 17.96
C ALA A 33 14.62 53.89 17.92
N ASP A 34 13.76 53.62 18.90
CA ASP A 34 12.95 52.41 19.04
C ASP A 34 12.22 52.01 17.74
N ALA A 35 12.73 51.00 17.06
CA ALA A 35 11.94 50.24 16.09
C ALA A 35 10.88 49.43 16.86
N PRO A 36 9.64 49.29 16.33
CA PRO A 36 8.61 48.50 16.98
C PRO A 36 9.14 47.06 17.15
N PRO A 37 8.85 46.43 18.29
CA PRO A 37 9.34 45.07 18.55
C PRO A 37 8.93 44.16 17.38
N MET A 38 9.91 43.49 16.78
CA MET A 38 9.64 42.46 15.80
C MET A 38 8.65 41.47 16.41
N PRO A 39 7.59 41.05 15.67
CA PRO A 39 6.66 40.07 16.22
C PRO A 39 7.45 38.82 16.64
N VAL A 40 7.33 38.45 17.91
CA VAL A 40 7.94 37.22 18.44
C VAL A 40 7.46 36.07 17.58
N ALA A 41 8.40 35.33 17.00
CA ALA A 41 8.05 34.15 16.22
C ALA A 41 7.13 33.23 17.07
N PRO A 42 6.03 32.71 16.51
CA PRO A 42 5.11 31.87 17.27
C PRO A 42 5.88 30.67 17.82
N THR A 43 5.73 30.44 19.11
CA THR A 43 6.34 29.30 19.81
C THR A 43 5.53 28.04 19.52
N GLU A 44 6.19 26.88 19.58
CA GLU A 44 5.54 25.55 19.54
C GLU A 44 4.38 25.48 20.54
N ILE A 45 3.26 24.85 20.13
CA ILE A 45 2.11 24.58 21.00
C ILE A 45 2.05 23.07 21.26
N VAL A 46 2.37 22.64 22.47
CA VAL A 46 2.20 21.25 22.90
C VAL A 46 0.76 21.07 23.38
N LEU A 47 0.06 20.07 22.79
CA LEU A 47 -1.31 19.76 23.15
C LEU A 47 -1.35 18.95 24.45
N ARG A 48 -1.75 19.58 25.57
CA ARG A 48 -1.67 18.99 26.90
C ARG A 48 -3.03 18.69 27.54
N ASP A 49 -4.01 19.52 27.31
CA ASP A 49 -5.34 19.42 27.91
C ASP A 49 -6.37 19.03 26.86
N ALA A 50 -7.06 17.93 27.08
CA ALA A 50 -8.11 17.41 26.20
C ALA A 50 -9.35 17.01 27.00
N VAL A 51 -10.46 16.86 26.29
CA VAL A 51 -11.57 16.02 26.74
C VAL A 51 -11.55 14.69 25.98
N ARG A 52 -11.80 13.61 26.68
CA ARG A 52 -11.68 12.24 26.19
C ARG A 52 -13.01 11.49 26.31
N VAL A 53 -13.30 10.67 25.31
CA VAL A 53 -14.32 9.61 25.37
C VAL A 53 -13.76 8.31 24.79
N GLU A 54 -14.17 7.18 25.32
CA GLU A 54 -13.72 5.84 24.86
C GLU A 54 -14.89 4.88 24.66
N ASN A 55 -14.59 3.74 24.02
CA ASN A 55 -15.58 2.69 23.76
C ASN A 55 -16.83 3.22 23.05
N VAL A 56 -16.63 4.06 22.04
CA VAL A 56 -17.71 4.76 21.30
C VAL A 56 -18.34 3.91 20.19
N GLY A 57 -17.86 2.71 19.99
CA GLY A 57 -18.35 1.80 18.96
C GLY A 57 -17.49 0.54 18.82
N ARG A 58 -17.66 -0.17 17.71
CA ARG A 58 -16.91 -1.39 17.38
C ARG A 58 -16.24 -1.24 16.03
N SER A 59 -14.94 -1.40 15.99
CA SER A 59 -14.14 -1.40 14.76
C SER A 59 -13.51 -2.77 14.50
N SER A 60 -13.33 -3.11 13.23
CA SER A 60 -12.67 -4.33 12.76
C SER A 60 -12.05 -4.10 11.37
N ARG A 61 -11.34 -5.08 10.81
CA ARG A 61 -10.93 -5.09 9.39
C ARG A 61 -12.13 -5.32 8.48
N SER A 62 -13.09 -4.38 8.48
CA SER A 62 -14.35 -4.46 7.72
C SER A 62 -14.83 -3.08 7.34
N LEU A 63 -15.64 -2.99 6.28
CA LEU A 63 -16.43 -1.79 6.00
C LEU A 63 -17.42 -1.49 7.12
N VAL A 64 -17.88 -2.55 7.78
CA VAL A 64 -18.91 -2.47 8.82
C VAL A 64 -18.26 -2.18 10.17
N HIS A 65 -18.50 -0.98 10.67
CA HIS A 65 -18.18 -0.59 12.04
C HIS A 65 -19.19 0.45 12.55
N THR A 66 -19.38 0.48 13.86
CA THR A 66 -20.18 1.50 14.54
C THR A 66 -19.26 2.46 15.27
N ASP A 67 -19.61 3.75 15.28
CA ASP A 67 -18.87 4.79 15.97
C ASP A 67 -19.79 6.00 16.19
N ALA A 68 -20.09 6.32 17.44
CA ALA A 68 -21.03 7.40 17.80
C ALA A 68 -20.47 8.79 17.41
N VAL A 69 -19.16 9.00 17.52
CA VAL A 69 -18.51 10.27 17.12
C VAL A 69 -18.54 10.42 15.60
N GLU A 70 -18.21 9.37 14.87
CA GLU A 70 -18.32 9.39 13.40
C GLU A 70 -19.77 9.57 12.94
N ALA A 71 -20.75 9.03 13.66
CA ALA A 71 -22.16 9.21 13.34
C ALA A 71 -22.56 10.69 13.35
N GLU A 72 -22.16 11.45 14.37
CA GLU A 72 -22.41 12.89 14.46
C GLU A 72 -21.65 13.68 13.38
N LEU A 73 -20.40 13.32 13.10
CA LEU A 73 -19.61 13.93 12.02
C LEU A 73 -20.26 13.71 10.65
N VAL A 74 -20.72 12.49 10.37
CA VAL A 74 -21.41 12.13 9.12
C VAL A 74 -22.73 12.90 8.99
N ALA A 75 -23.52 12.97 10.06
CA ALA A 75 -24.78 13.73 10.10
C ALA A 75 -24.58 15.25 10.00
N GLY A 76 -23.37 15.75 10.31
CA GLY A 76 -23.06 17.17 10.38
C GLY A 76 -23.63 17.83 11.64
N THR A 77 -23.88 17.06 12.68
CA THR A 77 -24.38 17.51 13.99
C THR A 77 -23.28 17.59 15.04
N TRP A 78 -22.06 17.25 14.68
CA TRP A 78 -20.91 17.30 15.58
C TRP A 78 -20.65 18.70 16.11
N HIS A 79 -20.49 18.79 17.40
CA HIS A 79 -20.03 19.99 18.12
C HIS A 79 -18.91 19.64 19.08
N PRO A 80 -17.83 20.44 19.18
CA PRO A 80 -16.74 20.18 20.12
C PRO A 80 -17.25 20.01 21.56
N PRO A 81 -16.99 18.87 22.21
CA PRO A 81 -17.56 18.57 23.52
C PRO A 81 -16.88 19.37 24.64
N GLY A 82 -17.63 19.64 25.71
CA GLY A 82 -17.08 20.07 26.99
C GLY A 82 -16.90 18.89 27.95
N SER A 83 -16.13 19.11 29.03
CA SER A 83 -16.05 18.10 30.10
C SER A 83 -17.45 17.90 30.74
N GLY A 84 -17.84 16.64 30.86
CA GLY A 84 -19.18 16.25 31.36
C GLY A 84 -20.25 16.13 30.29
N ALA A 85 -19.98 16.52 29.01
CA ALA A 85 -20.90 16.28 27.91
C ALA A 85 -21.20 14.79 27.75
N GLU A 86 -22.41 14.47 27.38
CA GLU A 86 -22.88 13.09 27.20
C GLU A 86 -22.90 12.74 25.71
N LEU A 87 -22.56 11.51 25.38
CA LEU A 87 -22.60 10.91 24.04
C LEU A 87 -23.42 9.63 24.10
N GLU A 88 -24.47 9.56 23.30
CA GLU A 88 -25.27 8.34 23.17
C GLU A 88 -24.59 7.38 22.20
N LEU A 89 -24.41 6.13 22.64
CA LEU A 89 -23.81 5.08 21.83
C LEU A 89 -24.85 4.35 20.97
N PRO A 90 -24.40 3.63 19.92
CA PRO A 90 -25.28 2.83 19.06
C PRO A 90 -26.16 1.79 19.79
N ASP A 91 -25.79 1.37 20.98
CA ASP A 91 -26.55 0.44 21.82
C ASP A 91 -27.49 1.14 22.83
N GLY A 92 -27.60 2.47 22.75
CA GLY A 92 -28.41 3.29 23.64
C GLY A 92 -27.78 3.59 25.00
N THR A 93 -26.55 3.12 25.24
CA THR A 93 -25.83 3.47 26.46
C THR A 93 -25.21 4.86 26.34
N MET A 94 -25.01 5.54 27.47
CA MET A 94 -24.41 6.86 27.51
C MET A 94 -22.93 6.79 27.89
N ARG A 95 -22.12 7.60 27.23
CA ARG A 95 -20.73 7.87 27.61
C ARG A 95 -20.58 9.34 27.95
N ARG A 96 -19.59 9.65 28.77
CA ARG A 96 -19.34 11.01 29.19
C ARG A 96 -17.92 11.43 28.82
N TRP A 97 -17.79 12.58 28.22
CA TRP A 97 -16.51 13.22 27.96
C TRP A 97 -15.85 13.66 29.28
N THR A 98 -14.62 13.25 29.50
CA THR A 98 -13.87 13.54 30.73
C THR A 98 -12.61 14.32 30.42
N LYS A 99 -12.27 15.29 31.30
CA LYS A 99 -11.02 16.03 31.16
C LYS A 99 -9.82 15.11 31.43
N VAL A 100 -8.81 15.21 30.58
CA VAL A 100 -7.52 14.51 30.72
C VAL A 100 -6.40 15.49 30.41
N THR A 101 -5.23 15.28 31.08
CA THR A 101 -4.05 16.11 30.91
C THR A 101 -2.86 15.22 30.62
N ALA A 102 -2.01 15.63 29.68
CA ALA A 102 -0.78 14.92 29.35
C ALA A 102 0.24 14.98 30.50
N LYS A 103 1.18 14.06 30.50
CA LYS A 103 2.37 14.10 31.33
C LYS A 103 3.23 15.34 31.01
N ASP A 104 4.25 15.61 31.80
CA ASP A 104 5.14 16.78 31.66
C ASP A 104 5.83 16.81 30.26
N ASP A 105 6.09 15.66 29.68
CA ASP A 105 6.69 15.51 28.34
C ASP A 105 5.67 15.66 27.19
N GLY A 106 4.40 15.94 27.48
CA GLY A 106 3.32 16.07 26.50
C GLY A 106 2.70 14.75 26.07
N THR A 107 3.03 13.64 26.74
CA THR A 107 2.57 12.30 26.36
C THR A 107 1.30 11.93 27.13
N PHE A 108 0.30 11.37 26.44
CA PHE A 108 -0.79 10.61 27.02
C PHE A 108 -0.42 9.12 26.90
N ASP A 109 -0.40 8.40 28.03
CA ASP A 109 -0.12 6.96 28.01
C ASP A 109 -1.27 6.14 27.38
N GLY A 110 -1.01 4.85 27.13
CA GLY A 110 -1.98 3.98 26.49
C GLY A 110 -3.24 3.70 27.32
N GLU A 111 -3.26 4.02 28.61
CA GLU A 111 -4.49 3.94 29.42
C GLU A 111 -5.38 5.15 29.16
N VAL A 112 -4.79 6.33 29.02
CA VAL A 112 -5.52 7.56 28.69
C VAL A 112 -5.84 7.63 27.21
N ALA A 113 -4.92 7.30 26.35
CA ALA A 113 -5.11 7.22 24.89
C ALA A 113 -5.39 5.77 24.45
N ALA A 114 -6.36 5.11 25.09
CA ALA A 114 -6.75 3.76 24.74
C ALA A 114 -7.13 3.66 23.24
N GLN A 115 -6.80 2.54 22.62
CA GLN A 115 -7.10 2.33 21.20
C GLN A 115 -8.58 2.58 20.88
N GLY A 116 -8.85 3.51 19.95
CA GLY A 116 -10.19 3.89 19.54
C GLY A 116 -10.83 4.97 20.43
N ALA A 117 -10.14 5.47 21.47
CA ALA A 117 -10.60 6.63 22.22
C ALA A 117 -10.49 7.90 21.38
N TYR A 118 -11.39 8.84 21.59
CA TYR A 118 -11.29 10.17 21.01
C TYR A 118 -10.76 11.17 22.03
N LEU A 119 -9.87 12.06 21.57
CA LEU A 119 -9.32 13.19 22.31
C LEU A 119 -9.62 14.46 21.53
N SER A 120 -10.44 15.36 22.10
CA SER A 120 -10.74 16.67 21.54
C SER A 120 -9.96 17.75 22.29
N PHE A 121 -9.17 18.50 21.52
CA PHE A 121 -8.36 19.62 21.97
C PHE A 121 -8.93 20.93 21.46
N ARG A 122 -8.93 21.97 22.31
CA ARG A 122 -9.23 23.34 21.93
C ARG A 122 -7.94 24.15 21.89
N VAL A 123 -7.68 24.77 20.77
CA VAL A 123 -6.48 25.58 20.54
C VAL A 123 -6.90 26.97 20.10
N THR A 124 -6.44 28.00 20.83
CA THR A 124 -6.68 29.38 20.43
C THR A 124 -5.51 29.89 19.58
N SER A 125 -5.82 30.43 18.41
CA SER A 125 -4.84 31.11 17.55
C SER A 125 -5.12 32.62 17.55
N ASP A 126 -4.07 33.45 17.60
CA ASP A 126 -4.18 34.92 17.57
C ASP A 126 -4.51 35.45 16.17
N ALA A 127 -4.27 34.69 15.14
CA ALA A 127 -4.51 35.02 13.74
C ALA A 127 -4.76 33.77 12.91
N ASP A 128 -5.24 33.98 11.65
CA ASP A 128 -5.29 32.93 10.63
C ASP A 128 -3.87 32.53 10.25
N ARG A 129 -3.45 31.31 10.64
CA ARG A 129 -2.08 30.81 10.41
C ARG A 129 -2.09 29.35 9.95
N VAL A 130 -1.03 28.97 9.26
CA VAL A 130 -0.71 27.57 8.98
C VAL A 130 0.32 27.09 9.98
N TRP A 131 0.06 25.93 10.53
CA TRP A 131 0.94 25.21 11.46
C TRP A 131 1.29 23.85 10.89
N LEU A 132 2.40 23.27 11.31
CA LEU A 132 2.71 21.87 11.08
C LEU A 132 2.23 21.07 12.28
N LEU A 133 1.28 20.17 12.05
CA LEU A 133 0.86 19.19 13.04
C LEU A 133 1.85 18.02 13.07
N HIS A 134 2.52 17.84 14.19
CA HIS A 134 3.32 16.67 14.53
C HIS A 134 2.58 15.87 15.58
N ALA A 135 2.07 14.68 15.21
CA ALA A 135 1.36 13.82 16.14
C ALA A 135 1.67 12.36 15.86
N VAL A 136 1.71 11.54 16.91
CA VAL A 136 1.94 10.09 16.85
C VAL A 136 0.96 9.36 17.75
N GLY A 137 0.65 8.09 17.43
CA GLY A 137 -0.24 7.27 18.21
C GLY A 137 -1.73 7.56 17.96
N HIS A 138 -2.09 7.96 16.73
CA HIS A 138 -3.47 8.22 16.34
C HIS A 138 -3.78 7.68 14.95
N ASP A 139 -5.01 7.24 14.74
CA ASP A 139 -5.48 6.71 13.45
C ASP A 139 -5.72 7.82 12.44
N PHE A 140 -6.24 8.97 12.91
CA PHE A 140 -6.57 10.16 12.14
C PHE A 140 -6.85 11.35 13.05
N VAL A 141 -6.95 12.52 12.45
CA VAL A 141 -7.37 13.76 13.12
C VAL A 141 -8.33 14.56 12.25
N TYR A 142 -9.34 15.16 12.87
CA TYR A 142 -10.12 16.25 12.28
C TYR A 142 -9.63 17.58 12.83
N VAL A 143 -9.23 18.49 11.93
CA VAL A 143 -8.85 19.87 12.29
C VAL A 143 -9.95 20.79 11.81
N ASN A 144 -10.74 21.31 12.73
CA ASN A 144 -11.94 22.11 12.40
C ASN A 144 -12.90 21.37 11.41
N GLY A 145 -13.01 20.05 11.53
CA GLY A 145 -13.80 19.21 10.65
C GLY A 145 -13.10 18.73 9.37
N ASP A 146 -11.85 19.16 9.12
CA ASP A 146 -11.04 18.66 8.01
C ASP A 146 -10.31 17.37 8.39
N LEU A 147 -10.65 16.26 7.72
CA LEU A 147 -9.98 14.97 7.92
C LEU A 147 -8.55 15.00 7.43
N ARG A 148 -7.63 14.50 8.27
CA ARG A 148 -6.23 14.25 7.90
C ARG A 148 -5.80 12.86 8.38
N PRO A 149 -4.87 12.19 7.69
CA PRO A 149 -4.35 10.90 8.12
C PRO A 149 -3.64 11.00 9.47
N GLY A 150 -3.54 9.88 10.15
CA GLY A 150 -2.80 9.74 11.39
C GLY A 150 -1.45 9.05 11.22
N ASP A 151 -0.76 8.92 12.36
CA ASP A 151 0.45 8.10 12.52
C ASP A 151 0.18 6.97 13.53
N PRO A 152 -0.62 5.95 13.16
CA PRO A 152 -0.99 4.85 14.05
C PRO A 152 0.19 3.96 14.43
N TYR A 153 1.28 4.00 13.67
CA TYR A 153 2.47 3.18 13.90
C TYR A 153 3.57 3.91 14.65
N GLY A 154 3.38 5.21 14.91
CA GLY A 154 4.31 6.01 15.70
C GLY A 154 5.65 6.29 15.00
N TYR A 155 5.66 6.37 13.67
CA TYR A 155 6.86 6.68 12.90
C TYR A 155 7.44 8.06 13.21
N GLY A 156 6.59 9.06 13.53
CA GLY A 156 7.00 10.39 13.96
C GLY A 156 7.52 11.34 12.87
N TRP A 157 7.53 10.91 11.60
CA TRP A 157 7.98 11.74 10.50
C TRP A 157 6.82 12.44 9.75
N LEU A 158 5.57 12.03 9.95
CA LEU A 158 4.42 12.68 9.31
C LEU A 158 4.20 14.10 9.88
N ARG A 159 4.29 15.10 9.03
CA ARG A 159 4.15 16.53 9.36
C ARG A 159 3.11 17.16 8.45
N LEU A 160 1.92 17.39 8.99
CA LEU A 160 0.78 17.85 8.19
C LEU A 160 0.61 19.36 8.32
N PRO A 161 0.64 20.14 7.24
CA PRO A 161 0.28 21.54 7.29
C PRO A 161 -1.22 21.68 7.51
N VAL A 162 -1.58 22.35 8.61
CA VAL A 162 -2.97 22.56 9.04
C VAL A 162 -3.25 24.06 9.22
N ALA A 163 -4.41 24.52 8.74
CA ALA A 163 -4.81 25.90 8.86
C ALA A 163 -5.65 26.09 10.13
N LEU A 164 -5.18 26.94 11.05
CA LEU A 164 -5.95 27.43 12.17
C LEU A 164 -6.52 28.81 11.84
N ARG A 165 -7.73 29.07 12.31
CA ARG A 165 -8.42 30.36 12.22
C ARG A 165 -8.09 31.21 13.45
N ALA A 166 -8.18 32.51 13.34
CA ALA A 166 -8.18 33.39 14.51
C ALA A 166 -9.33 32.97 15.47
N GLY A 167 -9.03 32.89 16.75
CA GLY A 167 -9.96 32.39 17.76
C GLY A 167 -9.79 30.90 18.06
N GLU A 168 -10.87 30.28 18.50
CA GLU A 168 -10.90 28.86 18.93
C GLU A 168 -10.92 27.89 17.73
N ASN A 169 -10.09 26.86 17.82
CA ASN A 169 -9.99 25.75 16.86
C ASN A 169 -10.11 24.42 17.59
N GLU A 170 -10.68 23.43 16.93
CA GLU A 170 -10.73 22.05 17.41
C GLU A 170 -9.76 21.15 16.65
N LEU A 171 -9.04 20.29 17.40
CA LEU A 171 -8.34 19.13 16.87
C LEU A 171 -8.90 17.89 17.57
N LEU A 172 -9.62 17.06 16.80
CA LEU A 172 -10.24 15.83 17.28
C LEU A 172 -9.46 14.62 16.77
N PHE A 173 -8.72 13.95 17.67
CA PHE A 173 -7.93 12.76 17.36
C PHE A 173 -8.67 11.49 17.74
N ARG A 174 -8.49 10.42 16.95
CA ARG A 174 -8.79 9.06 17.36
C ARG A 174 -7.51 8.34 17.68
N ALA A 175 -7.33 7.93 18.92
CA ALA A 175 -6.14 7.25 19.39
C ALA A 175 -5.98 5.86 18.76
N SER A 176 -4.74 5.48 18.44
CA SER A 176 -4.34 4.15 18.02
C SER A 176 -3.75 3.34 19.17
N ARG A 177 -2.89 2.38 18.89
CA ARG A 177 -2.17 1.62 19.94
C ARG A 177 -1.00 2.43 20.50
N GLY A 178 -0.78 2.33 21.81
CA GLY A 178 0.37 2.89 22.48
C GLY A 178 0.13 4.30 23.02
N ALA A 179 1.22 5.05 23.18
CA ALA A 179 1.16 6.40 23.71
C ALA A 179 0.82 7.41 22.59
N PHE A 180 0.04 8.43 22.94
CA PHE A 180 -0.32 9.55 22.06
C PHE A 180 0.42 10.81 22.48
N ARG A 181 0.89 11.57 21.50
CA ARG A 181 1.36 12.95 21.70
C ARG A 181 1.13 13.78 20.44
N ALA A 182 0.88 15.09 20.63
CA ALA A 182 0.68 16.00 19.53
C ALA A 182 1.18 17.40 19.86
N ARG A 183 1.70 18.10 18.84
CA ARG A 183 2.14 19.48 18.91
C ARG A 183 1.97 20.20 17.59
N LEU A 184 1.84 21.50 17.64
CA LEU A 184 1.81 22.38 16.49
C LEU A 184 3.11 23.18 16.46
N VAL A 185 3.79 23.17 15.31
CA VAL A 185 5.08 23.84 15.10
C VAL A 185 4.95 24.82 13.95
N PRO A 186 5.51 26.02 14.02
CA PRO A 186 5.52 26.93 12.86
C PRO A 186 6.24 26.26 11.67
N PRO A 187 5.74 26.38 10.43
CA PRO A 187 6.48 25.89 9.28
C PRO A 187 7.78 26.70 9.10
N PRO A 188 8.91 26.04 8.73
CA PRO A 188 10.18 26.73 8.52
C PRO A 188 10.17 27.64 7.29
N ALA A 189 9.28 27.36 6.33
CA ALA A 189 9.03 28.15 5.13
C ALA A 189 7.65 27.81 4.54
N ASP A 190 7.16 28.60 3.60
CA ASP A 190 5.89 28.41 2.91
C ASP A 190 5.85 27.06 2.14
N VAL A 191 6.94 26.74 1.43
CA VAL A 191 7.14 25.47 0.75
C VAL A 191 8.57 25.02 1.01
N PHE A 192 8.75 23.77 1.45
CA PHE A 192 10.07 23.29 1.83
C PHE A 192 10.25 21.78 1.59
N LEU A 193 11.53 21.38 1.46
CA LEU A 193 11.98 20.01 1.40
C LEU A 193 12.18 19.45 2.81
N SER A 194 11.83 18.18 3.04
CA SER A 194 12.11 17.47 4.28
C SER A 194 12.93 16.20 3.99
N ALA A 195 13.96 15.98 4.82
CA ALA A 195 14.73 14.73 4.83
C ALA A 195 13.99 13.60 5.56
N ASP A 196 12.99 13.96 6.37
CA ASP A 196 12.19 12.97 7.08
C ASP A 196 11.50 12.07 6.04
N ASP A 197 11.60 10.76 6.24
CA ASP A 197 11.02 9.80 5.34
C ASP A 197 11.55 9.86 3.87
N ALA A 198 12.80 10.24 3.64
CA ALA A 198 13.42 10.10 2.33
C ALA A 198 13.61 8.62 1.98
N THR A 199 13.30 8.23 0.73
CA THR A 199 13.62 6.91 0.17
C THR A 199 14.85 7.06 -0.71
N LEU A 200 16.00 6.55 -0.27
CA LEU A 200 17.28 6.74 -0.93
C LEU A 200 18.00 5.40 -1.10
N PRO A 201 18.66 5.14 -2.25
CA PRO A 201 19.55 3.99 -2.39
C PRO A 201 20.88 4.22 -1.70
N ASP A 202 21.62 3.15 -1.45
CA ASP A 202 23.06 3.23 -1.27
C ASP A 202 23.76 3.43 -2.61
N VAL A 203 24.85 4.16 -2.62
CA VAL A 203 25.72 4.32 -3.78
C VAL A 203 26.69 3.15 -3.83
N LEU A 204 26.62 2.35 -4.91
CA LEU A 204 27.47 1.18 -5.04
C LEU A 204 28.74 1.51 -5.81
N GLY A 205 29.90 1.22 -5.20
CA GLY A 205 31.19 1.27 -5.87
C GLY A 205 31.40 0.08 -6.80
N GLY A 206 32.32 0.22 -7.77
CA GLY A 206 32.73 -0.88 -8.63
C GLY A 206 31.81 -1.17 -9.83
N ALA A 207 31.01 -0.21 -10.26
CA ALA A 207 30.34 -0.29 -11.55
C ALA A 207 31.35 -0.51 -12.69
N PRO A 208 31.06 -1.34 -13.72
CA PRO A 208 32.00 -1.69 -14.78
C PRO A 208 32.54 -0.49 -15.55
N ASP A 209 31.75 0.56 -15.71
CA ASP A 209 32.11 1.83 -16.36
C ASP A 209 32.57 2.92 -15.37
N GLY A 210 32.61 2.60 -14.07
CA GLY A 210 32.92 3.54 -13.00
C GLY A 210 31.81 4.55 -12.70
N LEU A 211 30.65 4.46 -13.37
CA LEU A 211 29.51 5.36 -13.23
C LEU A 211 28.38 4.68 -12.46
N TRP A 212 27.83 5.36 -11.46
CA TRP A 212 26.63 4.97 -10.74
C TRP A 212 25.52 5.98 -11.01
N SER A 213 24.29 5.51 -11.14
CA SER A 213 23.08 6.33 -11.19
C SER A 213 21.96 5.64 -10.41
N GLY A 214 20.97 6.40 -9.96
CA GLY A 214 19.86 5.85 -9.18
C GLY A 214 18.67 6.78 -9.14
N GLN A 215 17.66 6.33 -8.40
CA GLN A 215 16.45 7.10 -8.12
C GLN A 215 16.22 7.13 -6.61
N GLY A 216 15.67 8.22 -6.13
CA GLY A 216 15.21 8.37 -4.76
C GLY A 216 13.89 9.12 -4.70
N ALA A 217 13.40 9.37 -3.50
CA ALA A 217 12.26 10.23 -3.28
C ALA A 217 12.43 11.02 -1.99
N VAL A 218 11.95 12.27 -2.00
CA VAL A 218 11.98 13.17 -0.84
C VAL A 218 10.61 13.80 -0.61
N VAL A 219 10.39 14.27 0.60
CA VAL A 219 9.13 14.90 0.97
C VAL A 219 9.17 16.38 0.68
N VAL A 220 8.13 16.87 0.02
CA VAL A 220 7.85 18.30 -0.18
C VAL A 220 6.60 18.66 0.62
N VAL A 221 6.70 19.68 1.45
CA VAL A 221 5.59 20.21 2.25
C VAL A 221 5.18 21.57 1.70
N ASN A 222 3.90 21.71 1.36
CA ASN A 222 3.29 22.99 0.98
C ASN A 222 2.42 23.51 2.13
N ALA A 223 2.97 24.44 2.90
CA ALA A 223 2.27 25.10 4.00
C ALA A 223 1.49 26.36 3.55
N THR A 224 1.20 26.49 2.26
CA THR A 224 0.36 27.59 1.73
C THR A 224 -1.06 27.13 1.46
N ARG A 225 -1.96 28.09 1.27
CA ARG A 225 -3.37 27.86 0.90
C ARG A 225 -3.59 27.73 -0.61
N THR A 226 -2.52 27.74 -1.40
CA THR A 226 -2.54 27.58 -2.88
C THR A 226 -1.67 26.41 -3.30
N PRO A 227 -2.00 25.71 -4.38
CA PRO A 227 -1.12 24.69 -4.94
C PRO A 227 0.26 25.28 -5.28
N PHE A 228 1.30 24.52 -5.04
CA PHE A 228 2.66 24.84 -5.49
C PHE A 228 2.97 24.04 -6.75
N SER A 229 3.52 24.70 -7.75
CA SER A 229 4.13 24.09 -8.92
C SER A 229 5.58 24.55 -9.01
N GLY A 230 6.48 23.71 -9.49
CA GLY A 230 7.89 24.02 -9.59
C GLY A 230 8.71 22.89 -10.16
N SER A 231 10.02 22.96 -9.97
CA SER A 231 10.97 21.92 -10.38
C SER A 231 11.91 21.58 -9.24
N LEU A 232 12.15 20.29 -9.04
CA LEU A 232 13.14 19.75 -8.12
C LEU A 232 14.39 19.39 -8.91
N PHE A 233 15.50 20.04 -8.59
CA PHE A 233 16.81 19.78 -9.19
C PHE A 233 17.65 18.95 -8.25
N ALA A 234 18.42 18.00 -8.82
CA ALA A 234 19.37 17.18 -8.07
C ALA A 234 20.77 17.30 -8.68
N SER A 235 21.77 17.47 -7.85
CA SER A 235 23.17 17.54 -8.25
C SER A 235 24.09 16.91 -7.20
N TRP A 236 25.25 16.39 -7.64
CA TRP A 236 26.25 15.86 -6.72
C TRP A 236 27.20 16.95 -6.24
N GLY A 237 27.58 16.91 -4.96
CA GLY A 237 28.54 17.85 -4.40
C GLY A 237 29.91 17.80 -5.06
N THR A 238 30.27 16.65 -5.69
CA THR A 238 31.54 16.44 -6.37
C THR A 238 31.50 16.82 -7.88
N THR A 239 30.30 16.80 -8.47
CA THR A 239 30.06 17.13 -9.90
C THR A 239 28.82 18.03 -10.02
N PRO A 240 28.90 19.29 -9.55
CA PRO A 240 27.72 20.16 -9.44
C PRO A 240 27.11 20.57 -10.80
N ASP A 241 27.84 20.35 -11.91
CA ASP A 241 27.36 20.64 -13.26
C ASP A 241 26.50 19.53 -13.86
N VAL A 242 26.47 18.33 -13.25
CA VAL A 242 25.57 17.24 -13.63
C VAL A 242 24.27 17.42 -12.85
N VAL A 243 23.28 18.04 -13.48
CA VAL A 243 22.00 18.39 -12.86
C VAL A 243 20.86 17.65 -13.55
N THR A 244 20.05 16.95 -12.76
CA THR A 244 18.75 16.43 -13.20
C THR A 244 17.62 17.34 -12.70
N ASN A 245 16.46 17.30 -13.35
CA ASN A 245 15.28 18.02 -12.87
C ASN A 245 14.02 17.19 -13.01
N GLN A 246 13.05 17.43 -12.11
CA GLN A 246 11.74 16.79 -12.06
C GLN A 246 10.68 17.85 -11.79
N ALA A 247 9.59 17.85 -12.56
CA ALA A 247 8.44 18.70 -12.28
C ALA A 247 7.77 18.25 -10.96
N VAL A 248 7.36 19.25 -10.17
CA VAL A 248 6.75 19.04 -8.85
C VAL A 248 5.45 19.82 -8.76
N VAL A 249 4.38 19.13 -8.37
CA VAL A 249 3.09 19.76 -8.03
C VAL A 249 2.67 19.24 -6.66
N VAL A 250 2.45 20.16 -5.71
CA VAL A 250 1.99 19.82 -4.36
C VAL A 250 0.73 20.62 -4.04
N PRO A 251 -0.40 19.94 -3.75
CA PRO A 251 -1.65 20.65 -3.41
C PRO A 251 -1.49 21.59 -2.22
N ALA A 252 -2.44 22.52 -2.08
CA ALA A 252 -2.51 23.42 -0.93
C ALA A 252 -2.61 22.65 0.39
N LEU A 253 -1.90 23.13 1.42
CA LEU A 253 -1.93 22.52 2.78
C LEU A 253 -1.69 21.01 2.74
N SER A 254 -0.70 20.56 1.97
CA SER A 254 -0.46 19.14 1.74
C SER A 254 1.02 18.76 1.84
N VAL A 255 1.24 17.47 1.98
CA VAL A 255 2.55 16.82 1.92
C VAL A 255 2.54 15.82 0.77
N ALA A 256 3.61 15.80 -0.02
CA ALA A 256 3.77 14.86 -1.12
C ALA A 256 5.19 14.29 -1.14
N LYS A 257 5.32 13.00 -1.49
CA LYS A 257 6.61 12.38 -1.74
C LYS A 257 6.91 12.43 -3.23
N VAL A 258 8.03 13.05 -3.57
CA VAL A 258 8.39 13.39 -4.95
C VAL A 258 9.57 12.53 -5.37
N PRO A 259 9.49 11.77 -6.49
CA PRO A 259 10.61 11.07 -7.09
C PRO A 259 11.74 12.02 -7.47
N VAL A 260 12.97 11.55 -7.37
CA VAL A 260 14.20 12.27 -7.73
C VAL A 260 15.09 11.37 -8.56
N ALA A 261 15.32 11.70 -9.82
CA ALA A 261 16.35 11.07 -10.61
C ALA A 261 17.73 11.61 -10.19
N MET A 262 18.65 10.72 -9.88
CA MET A 262 20.03 11.06 -9.52
C MET A 262 20.91 10.87 -10.74
N GLY A 263 21.53 11.94 -11.21
CA GLY A 263 22.43 11.91 -12.36
C GLY A 263 23.64 11.00 -12.12
N ALA A 264 24.36 10.68 -13.19
CA ALA A 264 25.55 9.84 -13.13
C ALA A 264 26.60 10.40 -12.16
N LEU A 265 27.18 9.52 -11.35
CA LEU A 265 28.21 9.82 -10.36
C LEU A 265 29.40 8.89 -10.58
N GLU A 266 30.62 9.46 -10.73
CA GLU A 266 31.85 8.67 -10.71
C GLU A 266 32.12 8.16 -9.29
N VAL A 267 32.12 6.84 -9.14
CA VAL A 267 32.43 6.17 -7.86
C VAL A 267 33.68 5.33 -8.02
N PRO A 268 34.79 5.68 -7.38
CA PRO A 268 36.01 4.90 -7.43
C PRO A 268 35.79 3.46 -6.95
N ALA A 269 36.44 2.49 -7.63
CA ALA A 269 36.40 1.08 -7.27
C ALA A 269 36.82 0.80 -5.81
N ALA A 270 37.68 1.65 -5.23
CA ALA A 270 38.07 1.59 -3.82
C ALA A 270 37.18 2.51 -2.96
N ALA A 271 35.93 2.13 -2.76
CA ALA A 271 34.94 2.89 -2.00
C ALA A 271 35.28 3.11 -0.51
N THR A 272 36.37 2.58 -0.01
CA THR A 272 36.84 2.65 1.38
C THR A 272 37.33 4.05 1.81
N VAL A 273 37.49 4.99 0.88
CA VAL A 273 38.04 6.33 1.19
C VAL A 273 36.93 7.34 1.58
N ARG A 274 35.69 7.15 1.16
CA ARG A 274 34.56 8.05 1.50
C ARG A 274 33.34 7.23 1.84
N PRO A 275 32.89 7.22 3.11
CA PRO A 275 31.71 6.45 3.55
C PRO A 275 30.39 7.05 3.04
N THR A 276 30.39 8.32 2.59
CA THR A 276 29.20 9.01 2.06
C THR A 276 29.55 9.93 0.91
N VAL A 277 28.55 10.18 0.06
CA VAL A 277 28.57 11.22 -0.98
C VAL A 277 27.35 12.13 -0.80
N ARG A 278 27.55 13.43 -1.08
CA ARG A 278 26.51 14.43 -0.88
C ARG A 278 25.70 14.64 -2.13
N LEU A 279 24.39 14.41 -2.02
CA LEU A 279 23.36 14.81 -2.97
C LEU A 279 22.75 16.13 -2.52
N ARG A 280 22.73 17.12 -3.41
CA ARG A 280 22.07 18.40 -3.20
C ARG A 280 20.76 18.43 -3.97
N LEU A 281 19.70 18.86 -3.32
CA LEU A 281 18.39 19.06 -3.89
C LEU A 281 17.99 20.53 -3.76
N ASP A 282 17.52 21.13 -4.86
CA ASP A 282 17.03 22.49 -4.93
C ASP A 282 15.61 22.52 -5.51
N LEU A 283 14.64 23.02 -4.74
CA LEU A 283 13.26 23.21 -5.17
C LEU A 283 13.08 24.65 -5.66
N VAL A 284 12.71 24.83 -6.93
CA VAL A 284 12.64 26.12 -7.63
C VAL A 284 11.23 26.37 -8.14
N ALA A 285 10.69 27.56 -7.89
CA ALA A 285 9.39 27.97 -8.43
C ALA A 285 9.53 28.34 -9.94
N PRO A 286 8.42 28.37 -10.72
CA PRO A 286 8.47 28.57 -12.16
C PRO A 286 9.13 29.89 -12.60
N ASP A 287 8.97 30.96 -11.81
CA ASP A 287 9.47 32.29 -12.09
C ASP A 287 10.88 32.56 -11.53
N GLU A 288 11.47 31.55 -10.88
CA GLU A 288 12.82 31.65 -10.31
C GLU A 288 13.87 31.08 -11.28
N PRO A 289 15.07 31.67 -11.34
CA PRO A 289 16.15 31.10 -12.14
C PRO A 289 16.59 29.74 -11.60
N GLY A 290 16.95 28.83 -12.50
CA GLY A 290 17.50 27.52 -12.13
C GLY A 290 18.68 27.65 -11.16
N PRO A 291 18.94 26.62 -10.34
CA PRO A 291 19.99 26.68 -9.34
C PRO A 291 21.36 26.72 -10.00
N THR A 292 22.28 27.49 -9.42
CA THR A 292 23.70 27.43 -9.74
C THR A 292 24.46 26.92 -8.52
N PRO A 293 25.71 26.41 -8.68
CA PRO A 293 26.49 25.92 -7.55
C PRO A 293 26.65 26.92 -6.41
N THR A 294 26.60 28.21 -6.72
CA THR A 294 26.83 29.33 -5.78
C THR A 294 25.55 30.11 -5.45
N SER A 295 24.38 29.77 -6.05
CA SER A 295 23.15 30.49 -5.77
C SER A 295 22.67 30.23 -4.35
N ALA A 296 22.20 31.27 -3.65
CA ALA A 296 21.46 31.11 -2.42
C ALA A 296 20.06 30.58 -2.74
N ALA A 297 19.64 29.48 -2.13
CA ALA A 297 18.26 29.02 -2.22
C ALA A 297 17.38 29.80 -1.24
N ALA A 298 16.08 29.92 -1.56
CA ALA A 298 15.10 30.42 -0.61
C ALA A 298 15.05 29.49 0.63
N PRO A 299 14.65 30.01 1.81
CA PRO A 299 14.56 29.21 3.03
C PRO A 299 13.75 27.92 2.82
N GLY A 300 14.30 26.80 3.31
CA GLY A 300 13.66 25.47 3.23
C GLY A 300 13.66 24.83 1.81
N ARG A 301 14.10 25.50 0.77
CA ARG A 301 14.08 24.98 -0.61
C ARG A 301 15.37 24.28 -1.05
N ARG A 302 16.40 24.24 -0.21
CA ARG A 302 17.62 23.43 -0.42
C ARG A 302 17.72 22.37 0.65
N LEU A 303 18.05 21.15 0.24
CA LEU A 303 18.31 20.01 1.09
C LEU A 303 19.59 19.30 0.64
N ASP A 304 20.56 19.16 1.53
CA ASP A 304 21.74 18.34 1.32
C ASP A 304 21.56 17.00 2.05
N LEU A 305 21.74 15.89 1.33
CA LEU A 305 21.61 14.53 1.82
C LEU A 305 22.92 13.78 1.66
N ASP A 306 23.39 13.08 2.70
CA ASP A 306 24.56 12.25 2.63
C ASP A 306 24.16 10.78 2.39
N LEU A 307 24.38 10.28 1.16
CA LEU A 307 24.12 8.89 0.78
C LEU A 307 25.29 8.01 1.17
N ARG A 308 25.03 6.83 1.71
CA ARG A 308 26.06 5.86 2.06
C ARG A 308 26.69 5.28 0.80
N VAL A 309 28.02 5.12 0.81
CA VAL A 309 28.75 4.39 -0.22
C VAL A 309 29.03 2.98 0.28
N ARG A 310 28.66 1.98 -0.52
CA ARG A 310 28.81 0.56 -0.20
C ARG A 310 29.57 -0.17 -1.29
N ALA A 311 30.33 -1.17 -0.88
CA ALA A 311 30.86 -2.14 -1.83
C ALA A 311 29.72 -3.09 -2.28
N PRO A 312 29.76 -3.61 -3.52
CA PRO A 312 28.69 -4.49 -4.04
C PRO A 312 28.46 -5.78 -3.21
N TYR A 313 29.47 -6.18 -2.43
CA TYR A 313 29.41 -7.36 -1.57
C TYR A 313 28.99 -7.06 -0.11
N GLU A 314 28.72 -5.83 0.25
CA GLU A 314 28.14 -5.46 1.56
C GLU A 314 26.62 -5.46 1.48
N ILE A 315 25.94 -5.61 2.64
CA ILE A 315 24.49 -5.41 2.72
C ILE A 315 24.18 -3.95 2.35
N HIS A 316 23.29 -3.77 1.39
CA HIS A 316 22.97 -2.46 0.85
C HIS A 316 21.50 -2.32 0.48
N GLN A 317 21.04 -1.08 0.40
CA GLN A 317 19.70 -0.71 -0.05
C GLN A 317 19.72 -0.29 -1.52
N ARG A 318 18.76 -0.75 -2.28
CA ARG A 318 18.46 -0.33 -3.64
C ARG A 318 17.07 0.26 -3.74
N THR A 319 16.80 0.97 -4.81
CA THR A 319 15.50 1.55 -5.12
C THR A 319 15.04 1.16 -6.52
N TYR A 320 13.74 1.21 -6.72
CA TYR A 320 13.09 0.98 -8.02
C TYR A 320 11.84 1.85 -8.13
N GLU A 321 11.37 2.09 -9.34
CA GLU A 321 10.09 2.76 -9.61
C GLU A 321 8.97 1.70 -9.67
N SER A 322 7.96 1.84 -8.83
CA SER A 322 6.82 0.91 -8.78
C SER A 322 5.85 1.15 -9.94
N ASP A 323 5.42 0.08 -10.59
CA ASP A 323 4.40 0.13 -11.65
C ASP A 323 3.01 0.50 -11.12
N VAL A 324 2.78 0.36 -9.81
CA VAL A 324 1.50 0.66 -9.16
C VAL A 324 1.15 2.15 -9.23
N ASP A 325 2.12 3.05 -8.96
CA ASP A 325 1.84 4.49 -8.85
C ASP A 325 2.99 5.39 -9.34
N GLY A 326 4.10 4.81 -9.77
CA GLY A 326 5.31 5.54 -10.16
C GLY A 326 6.11 6.08 -8.98
N SER A 327 5.81 5.65 -7.76
CA SER A 327 6.62 6.00 -6.59
C SER A 327 7.94 5.24 -6.57
N VAL A 328 8.95 5.86 -5.96
CA VAL A 328 10.23 5.19 -5.70
C VAL A 328 10.11 4.38 -4.42
N GLN A 329 10.24 3.07 -4.56
CA GLN A 329 10.27 2.10 -3.46
C GLN A 329 11.69 1.61 -3.23
N ALA A 330 11.93 0.95 -2.10
CA ALA A 330 13.23 0.41 -1.74
C ALA A 330 13.19 -1.09 -1.46
N TYR A 331 14.33 -1.73 -1.54
CA TYR A 331 14.58 -3.09 -1.07
C TYR A 331 16.02 -3.24 -0.60
N ALA A 332 16.27 -4.20 0.26
CA ALA A 332 17.62 -4.51 0.73
C ALA A 332 18.17 -5.78 0.07
N VAL A 333 19.48 -5.82 -0.08
CA VAL A 333 20.21 -6.98 -0.63
C VAL A 333 21.29 -7.40 0.36
N ASN A 334 21.31 -8.68 0.74
CA ASN A 334 22.46 -9.33 1.37
C ASN A 334 23.11 -10.23 0.31
N PRO A 335 24.19 -9.79 -0.35
CA PRO A 335 24.75 -10.45 -1.51
C PRO A 335 25.68 -11.59 -1.12
N PRO A 336 25.82 -12.65 -1.96
CA PRO A 336 26.91 -13.62 -1.85
C PRO A 336 28.26 -12.97 -2.17
N PRO A 337 29.37 -13.71 -2.03
CA PRO A 337 30.71 -13.23 -2.43
C PRO A 337 30.82 -12.85 -3.89
N GLU A 338 30.06 -13.51 -4.77
CA GLU A 338 30.09 -13.29 -6.23
C GLU A 338 28.68 -13.00 -6.77
N LEU A 339 28.59 -12.00 -7.66
CA LEU A 339 27.36 -11.63 -8.38
C LEU A 339 27.55 -11.77 -9.89
N PRO A 340 26.50 -12.09 -10.66
CA PRO A 340 25.16 -12.49 -10.19
C PRO A 340 25.17 -13.83 -9.44
N ALA A 341 24.29 -13.93 -8.45
CA ALA A 341 24.10 -15.11 -7.61
C ALA A 341 23.56 -16.32 -8.41
N GLU A 342 23.85 -17.54 -7.98
CA GLU A 342 23.28 -18.75 -8.57
C GLU A 342 21.81 -18.95 -8.20
N ALA A 343 21.37 -18.40 -7.08
CA ALA A 343 20.01 -18.49 -6.56
C ALA A 343 19.62 -17.20 -5.83
N LEU A 344 18.30 -17.02 -5.61
CA LEU A 344 17.76 -15.88 -4.89
C LEU A 344 16.78 -16.35 -3.81
N ILE A 345 16.91 -15.79 -2.62
CA ILE A 345 15.95 -15.94 -1.52
C ILE A 345 15.22 -14.60 -1.38
N LEU A 346 13.93 -14.57 -1.72
CA LEU A 346 13.05 -13.43 -1.43
C LEU A 346 12.58 -13.57 0.01
N SER A 347 13.00 -12.63 0.87
CA SER A 347 12.69 -12.69 2.31
C SER A 347 11.77 -11.53 2.72
N LEU A 348 10.61 -11.88 3.24
CA LEU A 348 9.55 -10.96 3.63
C LEU A 348 9.65 -10.64 5.12
N HIS A 349 9.74 -9.35 5.46
CA HIS A 349 9.91 -8.90 6.85
C HIS A 349 8.61 -8.99 7.67
N GLY A 350 8.76 -9.06 8.99
CA GLY A 350 7.68 -8.97 9.97
C GLY A 350 7.16 -7.53 10.15
N ALA A 351 6.03 -7.38 10.86
CA ALA A 351 5.42 -6.09 11.14
C ALA A 351 6.38 -5.17 11.92
N GLY A 352 6.57 -3.94 11.45
CA GLY A 352 7.46 -2.95 12.06
C GLY A 352 8.95 -3.11 11.76
N VAL A 353 9.33 -4.08 10.90
CA VAL A 353 10.71 -4.33 10.49
C VAL A 353 11.02 -3.64 9.17
N GLU A 354 12.18 -3.01 9.07
CA GLU A 354 12.70 -2.43 7.82
C GLU A 354 13.39 -3.50 6.97
N ALA A 355 13.42 -3.32 5.64
CA ALA A 355 14.06 -4.27 4.71
C ALA A 355 15.54 -4.51 5.02
N LEU A 356 16.29 -3.47 5.44
CA LEU A 356 17.69 -3.62 5.86
C LEU A 356 17.81 -4.50 7.10
N GLY A 357 16.97 -4.29 8.12
CA GLY A 357 16.95 -5.14 9.31
C GLY A 357 16.60 -6.59 8.99
N GLN A 358 15.71 -6.83 8.03
CA GLN A 358 15.41 -8.18 7.54
C GLN A 358 16.63 -8.80 6.85
N ALA A 359 17.34 -8.05 6.02
CA ALA A 359 18.54 -8.53 5.33
C ALA A 359 19.70 -8.83 6.32
N GLU A 360 19.82 -8.03 7.39
CA GLU A 360 20.81 -8.20 8.45
C GLU A 360 20.52 -9.38 9.38
N ALA A 361 19.26 -9.89 9.41
CA ALA A 361 18.88 -11.07 10.19
C ALA A 361 19.42 -12.39 9.60
N TYR A 362 20.09 -12.34 8.45
CA TYR A 362 20.66 -13.51 7.78
C TYR A 362 22.19 -13.47 7.79
N GLY A 363 22.81 -14.59 8.05
CA GLY A 363 24.19 -14.84 7.72
C GLY A 363 24.40 -14.81 6.20
N ARG A 364 25.57 -14.35 5.77
CA ARG A 364 25.92 -14.28 4.36
C ARG A 364 25.92 -15.68 3.72
N LYS A 365 25.21 -15.84 2.62
CA LYS A 365 25.15 -17.10 1.89
C LYS A 365 26.32 -17.21 0.89
N ARG A 366 26.63 -18.43 0.49
CA ARG A 366 27.72 -18.68 -0.44
C ARG A 366 27.33 -18.46 -1.90
N PHE A 367 26.11 -18.83 -2.27
CA PHE A 367 25.63 -18.86 -3.65
C PHE A 367 24.32 -18.10 -3.86
N GLU A 368 23.60 -17.82 -2.77
CA GLU A 368 22.28 -17.19 -2.80
C GLU A 368 22.40 -15.70 -2.46
N ALA A 369 21.75 -14.85 -3.22
CA ALA A 369 21.45 -13.48 -2.80
C ALA A 369 20.15 -13.48 -1.97
N ILE A 370 20.16 -12.80 -0.82
CA ILE A 370 18.92 -12.56 -0.06
C ILE A 370 18.44 -11.17 -0.42
N VAL A 371 17.18 -11.10 -0.83
CA VAL A 371 16.53 -9.86 -1.27
C VAL A 371 15.29 -9.63 -0.41
N CYS A 372 15.21 -8.45 0.20
CA CYS A 372 14.17 -8.11 1.15
C CYS A 372 13.40 -6.88 0.65
N PRO A 373 12.18 -7.03 0.12
CA PRO A 373 11.30 -5.91 -0.21
C PRO A 373 10.77 -5.21 1.05
N THR A 374 10.10 -4.05 0.89
CA THR A 374 9.63 -3.23 2.01
C THR A 374 8.15 -3.40 2.33
N ASN A 375 7.38 -4.21 1.57
CA ASN A 375 5.91 -4.20 1.68
C ASN A 375 5.35 -2.78 1.51
N ARG A 376 6.07 -1.93 0.82
CA ARG A 376 5.95 -0.47 0.69
C ARG A 376 6.21 0.31 2.00
N ARG A 377 6.07 -0.32 3.18
CA ARG A 377 6.33 0.23 4.53
C ARG A 377 6.51 -0.92 5.53
N PRO A 378 7.12 -0.68 6.71
CA PRO A 378 7.31 -1.73 7.73
C PRO A 378 6.03 -2.42 8.21
N PHE A 379 4.89 -1.71 8.19
CA PHE A 379 3.56 -2.32 8.39
C PHE A 379 2.79 -2.49 7.09
N GLY A 380 3.03 -1.63 6.10
CA GLY A 380 2.56 -1.67 4.72
C GLY A 380 1.15 -2.22 4.52
N PHE A 381 1.07 -3.27 3.72
CA PHE A 381 -0.19 -3.92 3.32
C PHE A 381 -0.20 -5.42 3.67
N ASP A 382 0.48 -5.84 4.73
CA ASP A 382 0.52 -7.22 5.23
C ASP A 382 0.91 -8.25 4.15
N TRP A 383 1.68 -7.88 3.13
CA TRP A 383 2.03 -8.66 1.93
C TRP A 383 0.81 -9.06 1.07
N GLU A 384 -0.32 -8.44 1.30
CA GLU A 384 -1.50 -8.51 0.45
C GLU A 384 -1.58 -7.30 -0.50
N GLU A 385 -2.51 -7.27 -1.42
CA GLU A 385 -2.77 -6.13 -2.31
C GLU A 385 -1.46 -5.51 -2.86
N TRP A 386 -1.17 -4.25 -2.54
CA TRP A 386 0.00 -3.51 -3.02
C TRP A 386 1.33 -4.00 -2.41
N GLY A 387 1.30 -4.64 -1.23
CA GLY A 387 2.48 -5.30 -0.66
C GLY A 387 2.89 -6.55 -1.44
N ARG A 388 1.92 -7.27 -2.01
CA ARG A 388 2.16 -8.38 -2.92
C ARG A 388 2.83 -7.91 -4.22
N TRP A 389 2.36 -6.79 -4.77
CA TRP A 389 2.96 -6.19 -5.96
C TRP A 389 4.36 -5.67 -5.69
N ASP A 390 4.61 -5.05 -4.54
CA ASP A 390 5.96 -4.64 -4.11
C ASP A 390 6.94 -5.82 -4.14
N ALA A 391 6.56 -6.98 -3.62
CA ALA A 391 7.40 -8.17 -3.65
C ALA A 391 7.65 -8.69 -5.08
N GLN A 392 6.64 -8.61 -5.98
CA GLN A 392 6.79 -9.01 -7.38
C GLN A 392 7.65 -8.01 -8.17
N ASP A 393 7.47 -6.71 -7.96
CA ASP A 393 8.26 -5.65 -8.59
C ASP A 393 9.74 -5.80 -8.20
N VAL A 394 10.04 -6.07 -6.91
CA VAL A 394 11.40 -6.32 -6.44
C VAL A 394 11.99 -7.58 -7.08
N LEU A 395 11.24 -8.67 -7.15
CA LEU A 395 11.70 -9.88 -7.82
C LEU A 395 12.04 -9.60 -9.30
N GLN A 396 11.20 -8.84 -10.00
CA GLN A 396 11.44 -8.43 -11.38
C GLN A 396 12.70 -7.54 -11.50
N ALA A 397 12.89 -6.59 -10.58
CA ALA A 397 14.04 -5.69 -10.58
C ALA A 397 15.38 -6.41 -10.33
N THR A 398 15.36 -7.61 -9.76
CA THR A 398 16.58 -8.41 -9.49
C THR A 398 16.99 -9.30 -10.64
N TRP A 399 16.11 -9.54 -11.63
CA TRP A 399 16.41 -10.45 -12.74
C TRP A 399 17.52 -9.91 -13.65
N GLY A 400 18.42 -10.81 -14.00
CA GLY A 400 19.56 -10.52 -14.88
C GLY A 400 20.73 -9.80 -14.20
N GLU A 401 20.47 -8.99 -13.18
CA GLU A 401 21.52 -8.28 -12.44
C GLU A 401 22.03 -9.06 -11.21
N LEU A 402 21.10 -9.55 -10.38
CA LEU A 402 21.44 -10.26 -9.15
C LEU A 402 21.31 -11.78 -9.26
N LEU A 403 20.48 -12.28 -10.15
CA LEU A 403 20.15 -13.71 -10.28
C LEU A 403 20.59 -14.26 -11.65
N ARG A 404 21.35 -15.37 -11.62
CA ARG A 404 21.81 -16.09 -12.82
C ARG A 404 20.83 -17.16 -13.29
N ASP A 405 20.28 -17.95 -12.36
CA ASP A 405 19.38 -19.06 -12.65
C ASP A 405 17.95 -18.80 -12.11
N PRO A 406 16.99 -18.35 -12.95
CA PRO A 406 15.65 -18.06 -12.52
C PRO A 406 14.85 -19.26 -12.02
N SER A 407 15.34 -20.49 -12.24
CA SER A 407 14.72 -21.70 -11.65
C SER A 407 15.02 -21.86 -10.16
N ARG A 408 15.92 -21.07 -9.59
CA ARG A 408 16.38 -21.18 -8.20
C ARG A 408 15.99 -19.93 -7.40
N VAL A 409 14.70 -19.67 -7.37
CA VAL A 409 14.09 -18.61 -6.54
C VAL A 409 13.34 -19.26 -5.39
N TYR A 410 13.62 -18.82 -4.18
CA TYR A 410 13.02 -19.29 -2.93
C TYR A 410 12.32 -18.15 -2.22
N LEU A 411 11.28 -18.47 -1.45
CA LEU A 411 10.49 -17.48 -0.72
C LEU A 411 10.46 -17.85 0.76
N THR A 412 10.75 -16.88 1.62
CA THR A 412 10.62 -17.06 3.07
C THR A 412 10.20 -15.75 3.74
N GLY A 413 9.89 -15.80 5.01
CA GLY A 413 9.55 -14.62 5.81
C GLY A 413 9.02 -15.01 7.17
N HIS A 414 9.08 -14.07 8.12
CA HIS A 414 8.72 -14.29 9.51
C HIS A 414 7.52 -13.43 9.92
N SER A 415 6.64 -13.96 10.77
CA SER A 415 5.49 -13.24 11.31
C SER A 415 4.54 -12.74 10.19
N MET A 416 4.37 -11.44 10.01
CA MET A 416 3.68 -10.85 8.84
C MET A 416 4.33 -11.33 7.52
N GLY A 417 5.67 -11.49 7.47
CA GLY A 417 6.37 -12.07 6.33
C GLY A 417 6.09 -13.56 6.14
N GLY A 418 5.83 -14.31 7.21
CA GLY A 418 5.37 -15.71 7.15
C GLY A 418 3.97 -15.82 6.54
N HIS A 419 3.06 -14.89 6.89
CA HIS A 419 1.77 -14.73 6.19
C HIS A 419 1.98 -14.39 4.71
N GLY A 420 2.88 -13.44 4.42
CA GLY A 420 3.25 -13.08 3.04
C GLY A 420 3.82 -14.26 2.26
N THR A 421 4.60 -15.13 2.91
CA THR A 421 5.13 -16.35 2.31
C THR A 421 4.00 -17.32 1.92
N TRP A 422 2.98 -17.48 2.76
CA TRP A 422 1.77 -18.21 2.38
C TRP A 422 1.05 -17.53 1.21
N GLN A 423 0.84 -16.21 1.27
CA GLN A 423 0.13 -15.43 0.25
C GLN A 423 0.80 -15.58 -1.13
N LEU A 424 2.09 -15.26 -1.23
CA LEU A 424 2.79 -15.30 -2.51
C LEU A 424 2.97 -16.75 -3.00
N GLY A 425 3.29 -17.69 -2.09
CA GLY A 425 3.49 -19.08 -2.45
C GLY A 425 2.26 -19.75 -3.06
N VAL A 426 1.07 -19.55 -2.46
CA VAL A 426 -0.16 -20.17 -2.98
C VAL A 426 -0.68 -19.48 -4.24
N LEU A 427 -0.42 -18.17 -4.41
CA LEU A 427 -0.91 -17.41 -5.56
C LEU A 427 0.01 -17.46 -6.78
N PHE A 428 1.32 -17.67 -6.58
CA PHE A 428 2.34 -17.72 -7.64
C PHE A 428 3.21 -19.00 -7.53
N PRO A 429 2.59 -20.18 -7.66
CA PRO A 429 3.26 -21.48 -7.41
C PRO A 429 4.35 -21.80 -8.45
N ASP A 430 4.38 -21.10 -9.57
CA ASP A 430 5.38 -21.23 -10.64
C ASP A 430 6.55 -20.24 -10.54
N ARG A 431 6.60 -19.46 -9.44
CA ARG A 431 7.66 -18.47 -9.21
C ARG A 431 8.71 -18.96 -8.22
N PHE A 432 8.36 -19.92 -7.34
CA PHE A 432 9.21 -20.32 -6.23
C PHE A 432 9.44 -21.83 -6.23
N ALA A 433 10.72 -22.24 -6.24
CA ALA A 433 11.11 -23.65 -6.16
C ALA A 433 10.83 -24.24 -4.78
N ALA A 434 10.91 -23.44 -3.74
CA ALA A 434 10.55 -23.78 -2.37
C ALA A 434 10.07 -22.56 -1.61
N ILE A 435 9.25 -22.76 -0.58
CA ILE A 435 8.82 -21.73 0.35
C ILE A 435 9.07 -22.12 1.81
N GLY A 436 9.42 -21.14 2.63
CA GLY A 436 9.71 -21.31 4.06
C GLY A 436 8.93 -20.32 4.94
N PRO A 437 7.62 -20.51 5.19
CA PRO A 437 6.86 -19.65 6.08
C PRO A 437 7.27 -19.86 7.53
N SER A 438 7.70 -18.80 8.22
CA SER A 438 8.05 -18.79 9.62
C SER A 438 7.07 -17.97 10.46
N ALA A 439 6.50 -18.57 11.50
CA ALA A 439 5.57 -17.96 12.47
C ALA A 439 4.44 -17.13 11.80
N GLY A 440 3.94 -17.57 10.64
CA GLY A 440 2.94 -16.89 9.84
C GLY A 440 1.52 -17.40 10.09
N TRP A 441 0.51 -16.52 9.93
CA TRP A 441 -0.90 -16.88 9.96
C TRP A 441 -1.46 -17.17 8.57
N ARG A 442 -2.57 -17.92 8.50
CA ARG A 442 -3.19 -18.35 7.25
C ARG A 442 -4.12 -17.28 6.62
N SER A 443 -4.84 -16.54 7.47
CA SER A 443 -5.90 -15.63 7.03
C SER A 443 -6.24 -14.65 8.15
N PHE A 444 -6.69 -13.46 7.80
CA PHE A 444 -7.29 -12.54 8.79
C PHE A 444 -8.62 -13.02 9.37
N ALA A 445 -9.22 -14.06 8.81
CA ALA A 445 -10.38 -14.72 9.41
C ALA A 445 -10.00 -15.59 10.62
N THR A 446 -8.73 -16.06 10.68
CA THR A 446 -8.24 -16.93 11.76
C THR A 446 -7.32 -16.20 12.74
N TYR A 447 -6.69 -15.11 12.33
CA TYR A 447 -5.73 -14.36 13.13
C TYR A 447 -6.11 -12.87 13.27
N GLY A 448 -5.87 -12.33 14.45
CA GLY A 448 -6.12 -10.91 14.75
C GLY A 448 -7.59 -10.61 15.10
N SER A 449 -8.00 -9.37 14.91
CA SER A 449 -9.37 -8.92 15.21
C SER A 449 -10.40 -9.35 14.18
N GLY A 450 -10.11 -10.31 13.29
CA GLY A 450 -10.98 -10.84 12.24
C GLY A 450 -12.13 -9.93 11.77
N ALA A 451 -12.48 -9.89 10.52
CA ALA A 451 -13.71 -9.23 10.12
C ALA A 451 -14.88 -10.07 10.67
N PRO A 452 -15.78 -9.54 11.53
CA PRO A 452 -16.96 -10.29 11.87
C PRO A 452 -17.70 -10.64 10.59
N ALA A 453 -18.11 -11.90 10.47
CA ALA A 453 -18.93 -12.32 9.34
C ALA A 453 -20.20 -11.47 9.29
N VAL A 454 -20.40 -10.78 8.19
CA VAL A 454 -21.62 -10.04 7.95
C VAL A 454 -22.61 -11.03 7.32
N GLU A 455 -23.68 -11.32 8.05
CA GLU A 455 -24.69 -12.26 7.59
C GLU A 455 -25.52 -11.71 6.40
N GLY A 456 -26.10 -12.62 5.64
CA GLY A 456 -26.99 -12.33 4.53
C GLY A 456 -26.30 -12.08 3.19
N PRO A 457 -27.09 -11.87 2.11
CA PRO A 457 -26.58 -11.82 0.74
C PRO A 457 -25.58 -10.69 0.49
N VAL A 458 -25.78 -9.51 1.08
CA VAL A 458 -24.85 -8.36 0.96
C VAL A 458 -23.53 -8.68 1.67
N GLY A 459 -23.59 -9.27 2.87
CA GLY A 459 -22.39 -9.72 3.60
C GLY A 459 -21.57 -10.75 2.82
N ALA A 460 -22.25 -11.69 2.14
CA ALA A 460 -21.60 -12.68 1.29
C ALA A 460 -20.79 -12.04 0.14
N MET A 461 -21.24 -10.90 -0.43
CA MET A 461 -20.50 -10.16 -1.45
C MET A 461 -19.22 -9.54 -0.87
N LEU A 462 -19.25 -9.02 0.35
CA LEU A 462 -18.05 -8.47 1.00
C LEU A 462 -17.04 -9.59 1.31
N THR A 463 -17.50 -10.71 1.87
CA THR A 463 -16.64 -11.88 2.14
C THR A 463 -15.99 -12.39 0.86
N ARG A 464 -16.76 -12.50 -0.24
CA ARG A 464 -16.24 -12.90 -1.55
C ARG A 464 -15.20 -11.92 -2.09
N ALA A 465 -15.38 -10.62 -1.90
CA ALA A 465 -14.39 -9.61 -2.29
C ALA A 465 -13.07 -9.74 -1.52
N ALA A 466 -13.09 -10.23 -0.28
CA ALA A 466 -11.93 -10.49 0.56
C ALA A 466 -11.28 -11.87 0.33
N SER A 467 -11.82 -12.72 -0.57
CA SER A 467 -11.35 -14.11 -0.75
C SER A 467 -9.85 -14.28 -1.01
N PRO A 468 -9.10 -13.36 -1.65
CA PRO A 468 -7.66 -13.53 -1.82
C PRO A 468 -6.85 -13.57 -0.52
N SER A 469 -7.41 -13.07 0.58
CA SER A 469 -6.78 -13.07 1.91
C SER A 469 -6.77 -14.46 2.57
N ASP A 470 -7.60 -15.42 2.11
CA ASP A 470 -7.63 -16.78 2.63
C ASP A 470 -6.66 -17.70 1.88
N THR A 471 -5.46 -17.86 2.38
CA THR A 471 -4.43 -18.69 1.74
C THR A 471 -4.79 -20.17 1.71
N THR A 472 -5.59 -20.65 2.66
CA THR A 472 -6.00 -22.06 2.73
C THR A 472 -6.83 -22.46 1.50
N ALA A 473 -7.64 -21.55 0.98
CA ALA A 473 -8.46 -21.79 -0.21
C ALA A 473 -7.65 -22.12 -1.47
N TYR A 474 -6.39 -21.66 -1.53
CA TYR A 474 -5.50 -21.81 -2.69
C TYR A 474 -4.30 -22.73 -2.41
N ALA A 475 -4.18 -23.27 -1.21
CA ALA A 475 -3.01 -24.03 -0.77
C ALA A 475 -2.73 -25.31 -1.59
N ARG A 476 -3.73 -25.83 -2.36
CA ARG A 476 -3.53 -26.91 -3.33
C ARG A 476 -2.54 -26.57 -4.45
N ASN A 477 -2.36 -25.30 -4.74
CA ASN A 477 -1.40 -24.83 -5.73
C ASN A 477 0.05 -25.21 -5.36
N LEU A 478 0.33 -25.44 -4.06
CA LEU A 478 1.65 -25.85 -3.55
C LEU A 478 1.99 -27.33 -3.82
N ALA A 479 1.15 -28.10 -4.52
CA ALA A 479 1.36 -29.54 -4.73
C ALA A 479 2.73 -29.90 -5.37
N ARG A 480 3.39 -28.95 -6.05
CA ARG A 480 4.71 -29.13 -6.69
C ARG A 480 5.83 -28.34 -6.02
N THR A 481 5.52 -27.52 -5.01
CA THR A 481 6.46 -26.65 -4.31
C THR A 481 6.95 -27.36 -3.04
N ALA A 482 8.25 -27.34 -2.78
CA ALA A 482 8.77 -27.78 -1.48
C ALA A 482 8.39 -26.75 -0.40
N VAL A 483 7.92 -27.22 0.74
CA VAL A 483 7.44 -26.36 1.84
C VAL A 483 8.16 -26.72 3.13
N TYR A 484 8.78 -25.73 3.78
CA TYR A 484 9.38 -25.86 5.10
C TYR A 484 8.68 -24.94 6.10
N VAL A 485 7.82 -25.46 6.96
CA VAL A 485 7.11 -24.68 7.97
C VAL A 485 7.96 -24.59 9.23
N LEU A 486 8.18 -23.34 9.70
CA LEU A 486 9.01 -23.04 10.86
C LEU A 486 8.20 -22.25 11.90
N HIS A 487 8.17 -22.68 13.19
CA HIS A 487 7.39 -21.99 14.22
C HIS A 487 7.94 -22.29 15.63
N GLY A 488 7.87 -21.34 16.55
CA GLY A 488 8.07 -21.59 17.98
C GLY A 488 6.81 -22.20 18.60
N ASP A 489 6.93 -23.28 19.39
CA ASP A 489 5.74 -23.95 19.93
C ASP A 489 5.08 -23.20 21.11
N ALA A 490 5.79 -22.22 21.69
CA ALA A 490 5.31 -21.31 22.73
C ALA A 490 5.07 -19.87 22.23
N ASP A 491 4.87 -19.69 20.91
CA ASP A 491 4.60 -18.39 20.30
C ASP A 491 3.29 -17.80 20.85
N ASP A 492 3.41 -16.64 21.54
CA ASP A 492 2.32 -15.90 22.18
C ASP A 492 1.77 -14.75 21.32
N ASN A 493 2.39 -14.51 20.15
CA ASN A 493 1.97 -13.46 19.20
C ASN A 493 1.17 -14.07 18.04
N VAL A 494 1.77 -15.03 17.31
CA VAL A 494 1.07 -15.81 16.28
C VAL A 494 0.95 -17.25 16.78
N PRO A 495 -0.24 -17.70 17.18
CA PRO A 495 -0.40 -19.04 17.74
C PRO A 495 0.08 -20.13 16.80
N VAL A 496 0.89 -21.05 17.29
CA VAL A 496 1.39 -22.22 16.52
C VAL A 496 0.26 -23.04 15.88
N ALA A 497 -0.97 -22.91 16.38
CA ALA A 497 -2.16 -23.51 15.79
C ALA A 497 -2.39 -23.08 14.32
N GLU A 498 -1.95 -21.89 13.92
CA GLU A 498 -2.03 -21.42 12.53
C GLU A 498 -1.16 -22.30 11.62
N ALA A 499 0.10 -22.54 12.01
CA ALA A 499 1.01 -23.42 11.29
C ALA A 499 0.50 -24.88 11.26
N ARG A 500 0.10 -25.41 12.42
CA ARG A 500 -0.41 -26.79 12.54
C ARG A 500 -1.61 -27.05 11.64
N ALA A 501 -2.56 -26.12 11.58
CA ALA A 501 -3.73 -26.26 10.74
C ALA A 501 -3.40 -26.23 9.23
N MET A 502 -2.43 -25.40 8.80
CA MET A 502 -1.95 -25.41 7.42
C MET A 502 -1.20 -26.70 7.09
N VAL A 503 -0.35 -27.18 8.00
CA VAL A 503 0.37 -28.47 7.85
C VAL A 503 -0.61 -29.63 7.67
N GLU A 504 -1.64 -29.74 8.51
CA GLU A 504 -2.66 -30.79 8.36
C GLU A 504 -3.37 -30.73 7.01
N PHE A 505 -3.66 -29.52 6.51
CA PHE A 505 -4.24 -29.35 5.18
C PHE A 505 -3.29 -29.78 4.06
N LEU A 506 -1.99 -29.48 4.18
CA LEU A 506 -0.97 -29.74 3.15
C LEU A 506 -0.45 -31.18 3.12
N LYS A 507 -0.47 -31.91 4.23
CA LYS A 507 0.02 -33.29 4.30
C LYS A 507 -0.43 -34.22 3.17
N PRO A 508 -1.72 -34.25 2.75
CA PRO A 508 -2.17 -35.08 1.64
C PRO A 508 -1.87 -34.50 0.25
N ILE A 509 -1.33 -33.27 0.16
CA ILE A 509 -1.21 -32.51 -1.08
C ILE A 509 0.23 -32.31 -1.50
N VAL A 510 1.11 -31.96 -0.52
CA VAL A 510 2.51 -31.61 -0.74
C VAL A 510 3.41 -32.76 -0.33
N PRO A 511 4.02 -33.47 -1.31
CA PRO A 511 4.93 -34.62 -0.99
C PRO A 511 6.22 -34.17 -0.27
N ASP A 512 6.68 -32.95 -0.57
CA ASP A 512 7.93 -32.37 -0.06
C ASP A 512 7.63 -31.35 1.03
N LEU A 513 6.94 -31.78 2.09
CA LEU A 513 6.54 -30.99 3.24
C LEU A 513 7.40 -31.28 4.46
N HIS A 514 8.09 -30.27 4.96
CA HIS A 514 8.92 -30.31 6.16
C HIS A 514 8.34 -29.38 7.22
N VAL A 515 8.49 -29.73 8.48
CA VAL A 515 7.97 -28.96 9.61
C VAL A 515 8.99 -28.97 10.75
N HIS A 516 9.28 -27.82 11.29
CA HIS A 516 10.03 -27.69 12.54
C HIS A 516 9.27 -26.78 13.50
N GLU A 517 8.90 -27.31 14.64
CA GLU A 517 8.43 -26.53 15.78
C GLU A 517 9.56 -26.47 16.81
N GLN A 518 10.07 -25.26 17.08
CA GLN A 518 11.16 -25.08 18.05
C GLN A 518 10.61 -25.19 19.48
N PRO A 519 11.04 -26.19 20.28
CA PRO A 519 10.49 -26.41 21.62
C PRO A 519 10.73 -25.25 22.58
N GLY A 520 9.68 -24.78 23.25
CA GLY A 520 9.72 -23.68 24.22
C GLY A 520 10.04 -22.31 23.65
N ALA A 521 10.19 -22.17 22.33
CA ALA A 521 10.48 -20.90 21.70
C ALA A 521 9.20 -20.05 21.53
N GLY A 522 9.33 -18.75 21.77
CA GLY A 522 8.31 -17.74 21.52
C GLY A 522 8.29 -17.30 20.05
N HIS A 523 7.79 -16.05 19.83
CA HIS A 523 7.62 -15.51 18.48
C HIS A 523 8.93 -15.29 17.74
N TRP A 524 9.96 -14.78 18.41
CA TRP A 524 11.32 -14.58 17.86
C TRP A 524 12.31 -15.40 18.67
N TRP A 525 13.15 -16.18 18.01
CA TRP A 525 14.15 -17.01 18.67
C TRP A 525 15.42 -17.15 17.82
N ASP A 526 16.53 -17.30 18.54
CA ASP A 526 17.86 -17.50 18.05
C ASP A 526 18.57 -18.43 19.08
N ALA A 527 18.74 -19.68 18.73
CA ALA A 527 19.12 -20.75 19.65
C ALA A 527 20.51 -21.32 19.37
N SER A 528 21.15 -20.93 18.26
CA SER A 528 22.49 -21.37 17.88
C SER A 528 23.48 -20.21 17.84
N ASP A 529 24.79 -20.54 17.78
CA ASP A 529 25.87 -19.55 17.57
C ASP A 529 26.17 -19.31 16.06
N GLU A 530 25.37 -19.87 15.17
CA GLU A 530 25.53 -19.68 13.72
C GLU A 530 25.14 -18.24 13.30
N PRO A 531 25.77 -17.66 12.27
CA PRO A 531 25.40 -16.34 11.79
C PRO A 531 23.96 -16.29 11.26
N GLY A 532 23.20 -15.30 11.67
CA GLY A 532 21.78 -15.13 11.34
C GLY A 532 20.87 -15.58 12.48
N ALA A 533 19.63 -15.13 12.48
CA ALA A 533 18.66 -15.53 13.50
C ALA A 533 17.93 -16.81 13.09
N ASP A 534 17.98 -17.86 13.91
CA ASP A 534 17.46 -19.19 13.59
C ASP A 534 15.99 -19.22 13.18
N CYS A 535 15.16 -18.31 13.71
CA CYS A 535 13.73 -18.25 13.32
C CYS A 535 13.49 -17.76 11.88
N VAL A 536 14.52 -17.28 11.18
CA VAL A 536 14.48 -16.87 9.77
C VAL A 536 15.58 -17.54 8.94
N ASP A 537 16.76 -17.75 9.52
CA ASP A 537 17.95 -18.32 8.86
C ASP A 537 18.19 -19.78 9.25
N TRP A 538 17.13 -20.57 9.33
CA TRP A 538 17.18 -21.96 9.78
C TRP A 538 17.96 -22.86 8.81
N ALA A 539 19.11 -23.37 9.23
CA ALA A 539 20.03 -24.12 8.37
C ALA A 539 19.38 -25.29 7.62
N PRO A 540 18.52 -26.14 8.20
CA PRO A 540 17.84 -27.22 7.46
C PRO A 540 16.87 -26.70 6.38
N MET A 541 16.23 -25.54 6.57
CA MET A 541 15.39 -24.88 5.57
C MET A 541 16.24 -24.34 4.41
N MET A 542 17.37 -23.71 4.71
CA MET A 542 18.31 -23.23 3.69
C MET A 542 18.92 -24.38 2.88
N GLU A 543 19.20 -25.50 3.53
CA GLU A 543 19.65 -26.73 2.86
C GLU A 543 18.57 -27.30 1.93
N LEU A 544 17.29 -27.30 2.33
CA LEU A 544 16.19 -27.68 1.46
C LEU A 544 16.16 -26.77 0.22
N PHE A 545 16.21 -25.46 0.40
CA PHE A 545 16.20 -24.48 -0.69
C PHE A 545 17.32 -24.75 -1.70
N SER A 546 18.54 -24.88 -1.26
CA SER A 546 19.71 -25.07 -2.13
C SER A 546 19.60 -26.30 -3.05
N ARG A 547 18.76 -27.27 -2.71
CA ARG A 547 18.55 -28.53 -3.45
C ARG A 547 17.32 -28.50 -4.38
N ARG A 548 16.55 -27.42 -4.42
CA ARG A 548 15.31 -27.35 -5.20
C ARG A 548 15.46 -26.39 -6.37
N ARG A 549 14.72 -26.68 -7.43
CA ARG A 549 14.57 -25.82 -8.60
C ARG A 549 13.17 -25.95 -9.18
N LEU A 550 12.69 -24.89 -9.77
CA LEU A 550 11.48 -24.92 -10.58
C LEU A 550 11.71 -25.81 -11.81
N PRO A 551 10.74 -26.66 -12.18
CA PRO A 551 10.80 -27.34 -13.46
C PRO A 551 10.77 -26.32 -14.61
N ALA A 552 11.45 -26.63 -15.69
CA ALA A 552 11.31 -25.82 -16.91
C ALA A 552 9.87 -25.99 -17.48
N HIS A 553 9.36 -24.96 -18.13
CA HIS A 553 7.98 -24.96 -18.66
C HIS A 553 7.67 -26.20 -19.50
N HIS A 554 8.63 -26.69 -20.31
CA HIS A 554 8.43 -27.88 -21.14
C HIS A 554 8.37 -29.20 -20.32
N GLU A 555 8.87 -29.23 -19.11
CA GLU A 555 8.83 -30.38 -18.21
C GLU A 555 7.48 -30.51 -17.50
N VAL A 556 6.69 -29.44 -17.44
CA VAL A 556 5.40 -29.42 -16.75
C VAL A 556 4.30 -29.96 -17.69
N GLY A 557 3.99 -31.24 -17.54
CA GLY A 557 2.94 -31.92 -18.34
C GLY A 557 1.51 -31.72 -17.80
N GLU A 558 1.36 -31.30 -16.55
CA GLU A 558 0.05 -31.10 -15.92
C GLU A 558 0.04 -29.85 -15.05
N VAL A 559 -1.03 -29.05 -15.14
CA VAL A 559 -1.29 -27.89 -14.29
C VAL A 559 -2.63 -28.09 -13.59
N ASP A 560 -2.64 -27.99 -12.26
CA ASP A 560 -3.85 -27.89 -11.42
C ASP A 560 -3.72 -26.59 -10.62
N PHE A 561 -4.38 -25.54 -11.10
CA PHE A 561 -4.21 -24.18 -10.58
C PHE A 561 -5.56 -23.57 -10.22
N THR A 562 -5.61 -22.96 -9.03
CA THR A 562 -6.78 -22.25 -8.52
C THR A 562 -6.42 -20.79 -8.25
N THR A 563 -7.15 -19.85 -8.82
CA THR A 563 -6.97 -18.41 -8.59
C THR A 563 -8.22 -17.76 -8.01
N PRO A 564 -8.08 -16.80 -7.07
CA PRO A 564 -9.20 -15.98 -6.62
C PRO A 564 -9.74 -15.05 -7.70
N ASP A 565 -8.84 -14.54 -8.54
CA ASP A 565 -9.12 -13.55 -9.59
C ASP A 565 -7.89 -13.38 -10.49
N PRO A 566 -8.05 -13.27 -11.81
CA PRO A 566 -6.94 -12.98 -12.72
C PRO A 566 -6.17 -11.68 -12.40
N ALA A 567 -6.82 -10.68 -11.80
CA ALA A 567 -6.14 -9.45 -11.35
C ALA A 567 -5.20 -9.69 -10.17
N VAL A 568 -5.35 -10.81 -9.46
CA VAL A 568 -4.49 -11.20 -8.34
C VAL A 568 -3.40 -12.14 -8.81
N SER A 569 -3.80 -13.17 -9.58
CA SER A 569 -2.91 -14.25 -10.02
C SER A 569 -3.54 -14.91 -11.25
N ALA A 570 -3.07 -14.58 -12.43
CA ALA A 570 -3.66 -15.06 -13.68
C ALA A 570 -3.02 -16.35 -14.18
N GLN A 571 -1.71 -16.52 -13.99
CA GLN A 571 -0.88 -17.50 -14.69
C GLN A 571 -0.32 -18.57 -13.76
N CYS A 572 -0.20 -19.77 -14.29
CA CYS A 572 0.60 -20.85 -13.73
C CYS A 572 1.21 -21.66 -14.88
N PHE A 573 2.56 -21.58 -15.03
CA PHE A 573 3.31 -22.18 -16.13
C PHE A 573 2.76 -21.78 -17.51
N TRP A 574 2.21 -22.74 -18.25
CA TRP A 574 1.71 -22.57 -19.63
C TRP A 574 0.18 -22.30 -19.71
N VAL A 575 -0.47 -22.00 -18.60
CA VAL A 575 -1.90 -21.68 -18.55
C VAL A 575 -2.09 -20.29 -17.95
N GLU A 576 -2.87 -19.45 -18.64
CA GLU A 576 -3.39 -18.18 -18.13
C GLU A 576 -4.92 -18.23 -18.03
N VAL A 577 -5.48 -17.97 -16.87
CA VAL A 577 -6.90 -17.68 -16.66
C VAL A 577 -7.11 -16.19 -16.91
N ARG A 578 -7.81 -15.82 -17.98
CA ARG A 578 -7.99 -14.41 -18.34
C ARG A 578 -9.24 -13.79 -17.74
N THR A 579 -10.37 -14.53 -17.78
CA THR A 579 -11.67 -14.01 -17.34
C THR A 579 -12.44 -15.08 -16.58
N GLN A 580 -13.03 -14.70 -15.46
CA GLN A 580 -13.92 -15.54 -14.67
C GLN A 580 -15.36 -15.47 -15.19
N GLU A 581 -16.15 -16.55 -15.03
CA GLU A 581 -17.61 -16.50 -15.25
C GLU A 581 -18.29 -15.65 -14.15
N ARG A 582 -17.85 -15.82 -12.89
CA ARG A 582 -18.35 -15.13 -11.71
C ARG A 582 -17.17 -14.51 -10.98
N SER A 583 -17.14 -13.19 -10.90
CA SER A 583 -16.04 -12.43 -10.28
C SER A 583 -15.80 -12.84 -8.83
N ARG A 584 -14.53 -13.03 -8.45
CA ARG A 584 -14.10 -13.37 -7.07
C ARG A 584 -14.65 -14.69 -6.50
N VAL A 585 -15.26 -15.53 -7.33
CA VAL A 585 -15.41 -16.95 -7.06
C VAL A 585 -14.16 -17.64 -7.58
N ALA A 586 -13.56 -18.54 -6.81
CA ALA A 586 -12.33 -19.20 -7.23
C ALA A 586 -12.49 -19.85 -8.62
N SER A 587 -11.53 -19.59 -9.50
CA SER A 587 -11.43 -20.27 -10.79
C SER A 587 -10.38 -21.35 -10.73
N ARG A 588 -10.67 -22.51 -11.30
CA ARG A 588 -9.71 -23.63 -11.31
C ARG A 588 -9.54 -24.16 -12.73
N VAL A 589 -8.31 -24.47 -13.08
CA VAL A 589 -7.94 -25.18 -14.30
C VAL A 589 -7.20 -26.46 -13.94
N ARG A 590 -7.61 -27.59 -14.55
CA ARG A 590 -6.92 -28.89 -14.41
C ARG A 590 -6.65 -29.41 -15.81
N LEU A 591 -5.46 -29.11 -16.32
CA LEU A 591 -5.09 -29.34 -17.69
C LEU A 591 -3.84 -30.20 -17.80
N ARG A 592 -3.80 -31.08 -18.78
CA ARG A 592 -2.64 -31.86 -19.18
C ARG A 592 -2.17 -31.44 -20.55
N ARG A 593 -0.87 -31.38 -20.72
CA ARG A 593 -0.21 -31.14 -21.99
C ARG A 593 0.65 -32.32 -22.40
N SER A 594 0.48 -32.80 -23.63
CA SER A 594 1.33 -33.80 -24.26
C SER A 594 2.05 -33.17 -25.46
N LEU A 595 3.34 -32.94 -25.33
CA LEU A 595 4.16 -32.36 -26.40
C LEU A 595 4.23 -33.28 -27.61
N GLY A 596 4.41 -34.61 -27.41
CA GLY A 596 4.55 -35.57 -28.47
C GLY A 596 3.27 -35.76 -29.32
N THR A 597 2.08 -35.61 -28.73
CA THR A 597 0.79 -35.68 -29.43
C THR A 597 0.21 -34.30 -29.72
N ARG A 598 0.90 -33.23 -29.37
CA ARG A 598 0.49 -31.83 -29.55
C ARG A 598 -0.93 -31.57 -29.03
N ARG A 599 -1.19 -32.03 -27.81
CA ARG A 599 -2.53 -32.06 -27.24
C ARG A 599 -2.57 -31.42 -25.88
N PHE A 600 -3.55 -30.56 -25.65
CA PHE A 600 -3.97 -30.09 -24.35
C PHE A 600 -5.34 -30.64 -24.03
N GLU A 601 -5.57 -31.10 -22.80
CA GLU A 601 -6.88 -31.59 -22.39
C GLU A 601 -7.14 -31.44 -20.91
N GLY A 602 -8.39 -31.20 -20.54
CA GLY A 602 -8.83 -31.17 -19.15
C GLY A 602 -10.11 -30.40 -18.92
N THR A 603 -10.24 -29.93 -17.67
CA THR A 603 -11.45 -29.31 -17.15
C THR A 603 -11.19 -27.94 -16.55
N THR A 604 -12.23 -27.12 -16.55
CA THR A 604 -12.21 -25.78 -15.94
C THR A 604 -13.42 -25.59 -15.03
N GLU A 605 -13.25 -24.78 -13.99
CA GLU A 605 -14.32 -24.37 -13.09
C GLU A 605 -14.30 -22.83 -13.00
N ASN A 606 -15.45 -22.19 -13.21
CA ASN A 606 -15.59 -20.72 -13.15
C ASN A 606 -14.62 -19.96 -14.10
N VAL A 607 -14.31 -20.51 -15.27
CA VAL A 607 -13.42 -19.90 -16.27
C VAL A 607 -14.21 -19.59 -17.52
N ARG A 608 -14.21 -18.31 -17.94
CA ARG A 608 -14.83 -17.85 -19.18
C ARG A 608 -13.84 -17.71 -20.33
N ALA A 609 -12.61 -17.29 -20.03
CA ALA A 609 -11.55 -17.14 -21.01
C ALA A 609 -10.20 -17.59 -20.43
N LEU A 610 -9.42 -18.28 -21.25
CA LEU A 610 -8.07 -18.72 -20.91
C LEU A 610 -7.14 -18.71 -22.12
N ALA A 611 -5.82 -18.61 -21.86
CA ALA A 611 -4.78 -18.80 -22.85
C ALA A 611 -3.92 -20.02 -22.54
N LEU A 612 -3.37 -20.66 -23.58
CA LEU A 612 -2.42 -21.76 -23.49
C LEU A 612 -1.15 -21.36 -24.23
N ASP A 613 -0.02 -21.34 -23.54
CA ASP A 613 1.29 -21.10 -24.12
C ASP A 613 1.73 -22.31 -24.95
N THR A 614 2.18 -22.06 -26.16
CA THR A 614 2.60 -23.04 -27.17
C THR A 614 4.09 -22.98 -27.49
N GLU A 615 4.86 -22.11 -26.80
CA GLU A 615 6.30 -21.85 -27.10
C GLU A 615 7.12 -23.13 -27.25
N HIS A 616 6.86 -24.13 -26.41
CA HIS A 616 7.63 -25.39 -26.38
C HIS A 616 7.07 -26.53 -27.25
N LEU A 617 6.04 -26.25 -28.07
CA LEU A 617 5.48 -27.30 -28.93
C LEU A 617 6.36 -27.63 -30.12
N GLY A 618 7.19 -26.70 -30.58
CA GLY A 618 8.00 -26.85 -31.80
C GLY A 618 7.19 -27.22 -33.06
N GLY A 619 7.85 -27.28 -34.24
CA GLY A 619 7.19 -27.74 -35.48
C GLY A 619 6.06 -26.82 -35.95
N THR A 620 5.37 -27.24 -37.02
CA THR A 620 4.27 -26.51 -37.67
C THR A 620 2.92 -27.25 -37.68
N GLU A 621 2.91 -28.48 -37.19
CA GLU A 621 1.72 -29.32 -37.20
C GLU A 621 0.65 -28.75 -36.26
N PRO A 622 -0.63 -28.92 -36.62
CA PRO A 622 -1.74 -28.43 -35.81
C PRO A 622 -1.81 -29.00 -34.39
N VAL A 623 -2.45 -28.24 -33.50
CA VAL A 623 -2.68 -28.59 -32.11
C VAL A 623 -4.12 -29.07 -31.91
N THR A 624 -4.33 -30.00 -30.99
CA THR A 624 -5.65 -30.39 -30.50
C THR A 624 -5.84 -29.95 -29.06
N VAL A 625 -6.97 -29.27 -28.81
CA VAL A 625 -7.33 -28.84 -27.45
C VAL A 625 -8.69 -29.38 -27.05
N VAL A 626 -8.80 -29.99 -25.88
CA VAL A 626 -10.05 -30.51 -25.32
C VAL A 626 -10.31 -29.85 -23.98
N LEU A 627 -11.31 -28.98 -23.91
CA LEU A 627 -11.71 -28.26 -22.71
C LEU A 627 -13.16 -28.62 -22.35
N ASP A 628 -13.39 -29.12 -21.15
CA ASP A 628 -14.71 -29.51 -20.62
C ASP A 628 -15.51 -30.40 -21.63
N GLY A 629 -14.83 -31.32 -22.31
CA GLY A 629 -15.42 -32.21 -23.31
C GLY A 629 -15.57 -31.59 -24.72
N THR A 630 -15.34 -30.30 -24.90
CA THR A 630 -15.32 -29.64 -26.22
C THR A 630 -13.98 -29.92 -26.91
N THR A 631 -14.00 -30.61 -28.05
CA THR A 631 -12.80 -30.90 -28.86
C THR A 631 -12.61 -29.85 -29.95
N LEU A 632 -11.45 -29.20 -29.93
CA LEU A 632 -11.01 -28.24 -30.94
C LEU A 632 -9.75 -28.82 -31.61
N ALA A 633 -9.91 -29.41 -32.78
CA ALA A 633 -8.82 -30.07 -33.51
C ALA A 633 -8.35 -29.24 -34.71
N GLY A 634 -7.10 -29.46 -35.14
CA GLY A 634 -6.56 -28.79 -36.31
C GLY A 634 -6.24 -27.31 -36.11
N LEU A 635 -6.00 -26.87 -34.87
CA LEU A 635 -5.66 -25.49 -34.55
C LEU A 635 -4.24 -25.17 -35.05
N PRO A 636 -4.06 -24.15 -35.90
CA PRO A 636 -2.74 -23.72 -36.33
C PRO A 636 -1.96 -23.18 -35.13
N LEU A 637 -0.63 -23.37 -35.11
CA LEU A 637 0.21 -22.70 -34.12
C LEU A 637 0.17 -21.19 -34.35
N PRO A 638 0.08 -20.42 -33.26
CA PRO A 638 0.26 -18.97 -33.32
C PRO A 638 1.68 -18.60 -33.76
N PRO A 639 1.90 -17.35 -34.15
CA PRO A 639 3.23 -16.84 -34.44
C PRO A 639 4.15 -16.94 -33.22
N SER A 640 5.47 -17.12 -33.47
CA SER A 640 6.47 -17.30 -32.38
C SER A 640 6.70 -16.05 -31.50
N ASP A 641 6.28 -14.90 -31.99
CA ASP A 641 6.31 -13.63 -31.21
C ASP A 641 5.07 -13.46 -30.30
N ALA A 642 4.04 -14.30 -30.48
CA ALA A 642 2.84 -14.34 -29.65
C ALA A 642 2.38 -15.81 -29.50
N PRO A 643 3.13 -16.67 -28.78
CA PRO A 643 2.98 -18.12 -28.82
C PRO A 643 1.80 -18.61 -27.95
N GLU A 644 0.64 -17.98 -28.01
CA GLU A 644 -0.53 -18.34 -27.21
C GLU A 644 -1.77 -18.67 -28.05
N LEU A 645 -2.44 -19.78 -27.71
CA LEU A 645 -3.79 -20.11 -28.18
C LEU A 645 -4.81 -19.55 -27.20
N ARG A 646 -5.77 -18.78 -27.71
CA ARG A 646 -6.79 -18.06 -26.93
C ARG A 646 -8.14 -18.75 -27.02
N PHE A 647 -8.81 -18.94 -25.91
CA PHE A 647 -10.09 -19.63 -25.83
C PHE A 647 -11.11 -18.82 -25.04
N GLU A 648 -12.31 -18.69 -25.57
CA GLU A 648 -13.46 -18.12 -24.88
C GLU A 648 -14.63 -19.12 -24.84
N ARG A 649 -15.37 -19.11 -23.74
CA ARG A 649 -16.58 -19.91 -23.57
C ARG A 649 -17.81 -19.09 -23.94
N SER A 650 -18.61 -19.61 -24.85
CA SER A 650 -19.85 -18.97 -25.32
C SER A 650 -20.93 -20.01 -25.51
N GLY A 651 -22.09 -19.80 -24.89
CA GLY A 651 -23.21 -20.74 -24.95
C GLY A 651 -22.88 -22.15 -24.40
N GLY A 652 -21.98 -22.18 -23.39
CA GLY A 652 -21.55 -23.44 -22.77
C GLY A 652 -20.44 -24.21 -23.49
N ALA A 653 -20.03 -23.80 -24.69
CA ALA A 653 -18.97 -24.44 -25.47
C ALA A 653 -17.74 -23.53 -25.60
N TRP A 654 -16.54 -24.15 -25.64
CA TRP A 654 -15.27 -23.47 -25.87
C TRP A 654 -15.06 -23.20 -27.36
N ARG A 655 -14.48 -22.06 -27.70
CA ARG A 655 -14.08 -21.65 -29.06
C ARG A 655 -12.67 -21.07 -29.01
N ASN A 656 -11.87 -21.40 -30.02
CA ASN A 656 -10.61 -20.68 -30.27
C ASN A 656 -10.92 -19.31 -30.89
N VAL A 657 -10.29 -18.26 -30.38
CA VAL A 657 -10.49 -16.89 -30.84
C VAL A 657 -9.14 -16.27 -31.26
N ALA A 658 -9.13 -15.50 -32.33
CA ALA A 658 -7.93 -14.79 -32.78
C ALA A 658 -7.61 -13.58 -31.89
N ALA A 659 -8.64 -12.95 -31.31
CA ALA A 659 -8.54 -11.82 -30.41
C ALA A 659 -9.57 -11.95 -29.29
N TRP A 660 -9.26 -11.40 -28.14
CA TRP A 660 -10.18 -11.37 -27.00
C TRP A 660 -11.41 -10.51 -27.30
N THR A 661 -12.55 -10.86 -26.70
CA THR A 661 -13.75 -10.01 -26.73
C THR A 661 -13.42 -8.65 -26.11
N PRO A 662 -13.54 -7.55 -26.89
CA PRO A 662 -13.22 -6.21 -26.39
C PRO A 662 -14.11 -5.81 -25.21
N GLY A 663 -13.49 -5.15 -24.20
CA GLY A 663 -14.21 -4.63 -23.03
C GLY A 663 -14.66 -5.69 -22.03
N ALA A 664 -14.28 -6.96 -22.20
CA ALA A 664 -14.46 -7.97 -21.17
C ALA A 664 -13.54 -7.72 -19.97
N LYS A 665 -13.93 -8.20 -18.78
CA LYS A 665 -13.04 -8.20 -17.60
C LYS A 665 -11.79 -9.04 -17.87
N HIS A 666 -10.64 -8.53 -17.42
CA HIS A 666 -9.37 -9.24 -17.49
C HIS A 666 -8.42 -8.76 -16.38
N GLY A 667 -7.24 -9.38 -16.23
CA GLY A 667 -6.33 -9.15 -15.11
C GLY A 667 -6.04 -7.70 -14.75
N ARG A 668 -5.90 -6.78 -15.72
CA ARG A 668 -5.71 -5.35 -15.44
C ARG A 668 -7.01 -4.63 -15.08
N VAL A 669 -8.15 -5.04 -15.68
CA VAL A 669 -9.45 -4.39 -15.53
C VAL A 669 -10.48 -5.46 -15.17
N SER A 670 -10.47 -5.89 -13.92
CA SER A 670 -11.27 -7.01 -13.42
C SER A 670 -12.20 -6.62 -12.27
N GLY A 671 -11.90 -5.55 -11.55
CA GLY A 671 -12.47 -5.27 -10.24
C GLY A 671 -11.69 -6.03 -9.14
N PRO A 672 -12.10 -5.96 -7.90
CA PRO A 672 -13.12 -5.12 -7.30
C PRO A 672 -12.71 -3.62 -7.21
N PHE A 673 -13.45 -2.79 -6.45
CA PHE A 673 -13.22 -1.34 -6.36
C PHE A 673 -11.74 -0.95 -6.19
N ARG A 674 -11.01 -1.63 -5.30
CA ARG A 674 -9.59 -1.34 -5.03
C ARG A 674 -8.66 -1.55 -6.24
N ALA A 675 -9.08 -2.33 -7.23
CA ALA A 675 -8.30 -2.53 -8.47
C ALA A 675 -8.08 -1.20 -9.24
N ALA A 676 -8.91 -0.18 -8.99
CA ALA A 676 -8.70 1.15 -9.56
C ALA A 676 -7.39 1.83 -9.08
N PHE A 677 -6.76 1.33 -8.01
CA PHE A 677 -5.49 1.80 -7.46
C PHE A 677 -4.29 0.86 -7.77
N ASN A 678 -4.49 -0.18 -8.61
CA ASN A 678 -3.46 -1.18 -8.90
C ASN A 678 -2.56 -0.83 -10.10
N ASP A 679 -2.75 0.31 -10.71
CA ASP A 679 -1.95 0.83 -11.82
C ASP A 679 -1.87 2.35 -11.65
N ARG A 680 -0.92 3.02 -12.28
CA ARG A 680 -0.76 4.48 -12.17
C ARG A 680 -2.11 5.19 -12.24
N PHE A 681 -2.41 6.02 -11.27
CA PHE A 681 -3.71 6.66 -11.15
C PHE A 681 -3.61 8.18 -10.89
N VAL A 682 -4.71 8.86 -11.13
CA VAL A 682 -4.88 10.29 -10.86
C VAL A 682 -6.18 10.50 -10.06
N LEU A 683 -6.12 11.37 -9.07
CA LEU A 683 -7.27 11.74 -8.24
C LEU A 683 -7.95 12.98 -8.84
N VAL A 684 -9.21 12.86 -9.25
CA VAL A 684 -9.95 13.93 -9.93
C VAL A 684 -11.01 14.51 -9.00
N VAL A 685 -10.78 15.74 -8.58
CA VAL A 685 -11.57 16.46 -7.58
C VAL A 685 -12.74 17.18 -8.26
N GLY A 686 -13.97 16.91 -7.83
CA GLY A 686 -15.16 17.63 -8.30
C GLY A 686 -15.19 19.07 -7.80
N THR A 687 -15.44 20.02 -8.72
CA THR A 687 -15.45 21.48 -8.44
C THR A 687 -16.74 22.19 -8.87
N THR A 688 -17.68 21.47 -9.51
CA THR A 688 -18.92 22.05 -10.07
C THR A 688 -20.15 21.89 -9.16
N GLY A 689 -19.95 21.38 -7.93
CA GLY A 689 -20.99 21.22 -6.91
C GLY A 689 -21.28 22.50 -6.11
N THR A 690 -21.95 22.34 -4.98
CA THR A 690 -22.06 23.39 -3.98
C THR A 690 -20.70 23.68 -3.33
N ALA A 691 -20.53 24.83 -2.69
CA ALA A 691 -19.28 25.17 -1.99
C ALA A 691 -18.88 24.10 -0.94
N GLU A 692 -19.85 23.52 -0.24
CA GLU A 692 -19.62 22.48 0.77
C GLU A 692 -19.20 21.16 0.13
N GLU A 693 -19.85 20.74 -0.97
CA GLU A 693 -19.50 19.55 -1.74
C GLU A 693 -18.09 19.66 -2.33
N ASN A 694 -17.76 20.79 -2.95
CA ASN A 694 -16.44 21.03 -3.54
C ASN A 694 -15.34 21.04 -2.47
N ALA A 695 -15.61 21.67 -1.31
CA ALA A 695 -14.70 21.65 -0.18
C ALA A 695 -14.49 20.21 0.35
N TRP A 696 -15.55 19.41 0.44
CA TRP A 696 -15.45 18.00 0.82
C TRP A 696 -14.58 17.24 -0.19
N ALA A 697 -14.81 17.35 -1.49
CA ALA A 697 -14.08 16.63 -2.53
C ALA A 697 -12.57 16.93 -2.45
N ALA A 698 -12.19 18.19 -2.30
CA ALA A 698 -10.79 18.60 -2.16
C ALA A 698 -10.13 18.03 -0.89
N ARG A 699 -10.85 18.08 0.25
CA ARG A 699 -10.37 17.54 1.53
C ARG A 699 -10.22 16.02 1.50
N LYS A 700 -11.22 15.31 0.96
CA LYS A 700 -11.21 13.85 0.87
C LYS A 700 -10.10 13.36 -0.06
N ALA A 701 -9.96 13.92 -1.25
CA ALA A 701 -8.88 13.56 -2.18
C ALA A 701 -7.50 13.81 -1.59
N ARG A 702 -7.29 14.94 -0.88
CA ARG A 702 -6.05 15.23 -0.17
C ARG A 702 -5.78 14.21 0.94
N ALA A 703 -6.78 13.91 1.78
CA ALA A 703 -6.65 12.93 2.87
C ALA A 703 -6.30 11.53 2.33
N ASP A 704 -6.85 11.14 1.18
CA ASP A 704 -6.53 9.87 0.53
C ASP A 704 -5.12 9.87 -0.07
N ALA A 705 -4.68 10.96 -0.71
CA ALA A 705 -3.32 11.10 -1.20
C ALA A 705 -2.29 11.02 -0.07
N GLU A 706 -2.54 11.70 1.04
CA GLU A 706 -1.68 11.66 2.23
C GLU A 706 -1.73 10.30 2.94
N THR A 707 -2.87 9.61 2.95
CA THR A 707 -3.00 8.24 3.46
C THR A 707 -2.21 7.27 2.59
N TRP A 708 -2.27 7.43 1.25
CA TRP A 708 -1.49 6.64 0.30
C TRP A 708 0.01 6.86 0.49
N TYR A 709 0.44 8.11 0.64
CA TYR A 709 1.81 8.44 1.00
C TYR A 709 2.24 7.77 2.32
N TYR A 710 1.44 7.92 3.39
CA TYR A 710 1.77 7.37 4.70
C TYR A 710 1.86 5.84 4.69
N ARG A 711 0.82 5.16 4.16
CA ARG A 711 0.71 3.70 4.21
C ARG A 711 1.55 2.98 3.16
N GLY A 712 1.70 3.56 2.01
CA GLY A 712 2.25 2.91 0.82
C GLY A 712 3.54 3.53 0.30
N ASN A 713 4.16 4.48 1.01
CA ASN A 713 5.32 5.21 0.47
C ASN A 713 5.02 5.75 -0.94
N GLY A 714 3.75 6.09 -1.18
CA GLY A 714 3.20 6.31 -2.49
C GLY A 714 3.31 7.73 -2.98
N THR A 715 3.15 7.91 -4.28
CA THR A 715 2.96 9.21 -4.92
C THR A 715 1.64 9.21 -5.69
N THR A 716 1.00 10.36 -5.79
CA THR A 716 -0.21 10.52 -6.60
C THR A 716 -0.42 11.99 -6.95
N GLU A 717 -1.14 12.23 -8.03
CA GLU A 717 -1.47 13.55 -8.54
C GLU A 717 -2.94 13.87 -8.24
N LEU A 718 -3.22 15.10 -7.77
CA LEU A 718 -4.56 15.66 -7.63
C LEU A 718 -4.80 16.67 -8.74
N VAL A 719 -5.93 16.51 -9.46
CA VAL A 719 -6.32 17.38 -10.55
C VAL A 719 -7.78 17.80 -10.34
N GLU A 720 -8.09 19.06 -10.47
CA GLU A 720 -9.47 19.54 -10.53
C GLU A 720 -10.16 19.06 -11.81
N ASP A 721 -11.41 18.67 -11.72
CA ASP A 721 -12.18 18.11 -12.83
C ASP A 721 -12.25 19.01 -14.06
N MET A 722 -12.24 20.35 -13.85
CA MET A 722 -12.21 21.35 -14.92
C MET A 722 -10.86 21.45 -15.65
N HIS A 723 -9.78 20.95 -15.04
CA HIS A 723 -8.42 20.90 -15.60
C HIS A 723 -8.01 19.50 -16.03
N PHE A 724 -8.89 18.51 -15.85
CA PHE A 724 -8.60 17.13 -16.20
C PHE A 724 -8.54 16.92 -17.72
N ASP A 725 -7.35 16.53 -18.22
CA ASP A 725 -7.14 16.17 -19.62
C ASP A 725 -7.04 14.65 -19.75
N ALA A 726 -8.08 14.04 -20.36
CA ALA A 726 -8.16 12.62 -20.55
C ALA A 726 -7.02 12.06 -21.43
N LYS A 727 -6.46 12.87 -22.36
CA LYS A 727 -5.35 12.45 -23.24
C LYS A 727 -4.01 12.51 -22.50
N ALA A 728 -3.76 13.57 -21.72
CA ALA A 728 -2.56 13.68 -20.90
C ALA A 728 -2.50 12.57 -19.81
N CYS A 729 -3.67 12.11 -19.36
CA CYS A 729 -3.83 11.01 -18.43
C CYS A 729 -4.11 9.66 -19.11
N ASP A 730 -3.89 9.52 -20.41
CA ASP A 730 -4.01 8.22 -21.08
C ASP A 730 -2.97 7.25 -20.51
N GLY A 731 -3.37 5.98 -20.38
CA GLY A 731 -2.53 4.99 -19.69
C GLY A 731 -2.60 5.03 -18.15
N ARG A 732 -3.45 5.87 -17.54
CA ARG A 732 -3.66 5.94 -16.08
C ARG A 732 -5.09 5.61 -15.69
N ASN A 733 -5.25 5.01 -14.53
CA ASN A 733 -6.55 4.89 -13.87
C ASN A 733 -7.00 6.26 -13.34
N VAL A 734 -8.30 6.43 -13.15
CA VAL A 734 -8.90 7.67 -12.67
C VAL A 734 -9.72 7.39 -11.41
N ILE A 735 -9.52 8.18 -10.35
CA ILE A 735 -10.35 8.11 -9.15
C ILE A 735 -11.16 9.41 -9.06
N LEU A 736 -12.47 9.30 -9.23
CA LEU A 736 -13.39 10.44 -9.15
C LEU A 736 -13.85 10.68 -7.71
N TYR A 737 -13.73 11.90 -7.24
CA TYR A 737 -14.32 12.36 -5.98
C TYR A 737 -15.55 13.21 -6.24
N GLY A 738 -16.72 12.71 -5.76
CA GLY A 738 -18.00 13.36 -5.94
C GLY A 738 -18.94 12.64 -6.91
N HIS A 739 -20.18 13.10 -6.96
CA HIS A 739 -21.23 12.57 -7.85
C HIS A 739 -21.33 13.33 -9.18
N ALA A 740 -22.17 12.84 -10.09
CA ALA A 740 -22.30 13.36 -11.47
C ALA A 740 -22.72 14.84 -11.55
N ASP A 741 -23.33 15.39 -10.49
CA ASP A 741 -23.77 16.79 -10.48
C ASP A 741 -22.69 17.73 -9.90
N MET A 742 -21.53 17.22 -9.49
CA MET A 742 -20.44 18.02 -8.92
C MET A 742 -19.06 17.73 -9.51
N ASN A 743 -18.91 16.72 -10.39
CA ASN A 743 -17.64 16.40 -11.02
C ASN A 743 -17.82 16.38 -12.56
N ALA A 744 -17.22 17.38 -13.22
CA ALA A 744 -17.34 17.58 -14.66
C ALA A 744 -16.69 16.46 -15.50
N ALA A 745 -15.70 15.76 -14.94
CA ALA A 745 -15.05 14.63 -15.62
C ALA A 745 -15.92 13.36 -15.66
N TRP A 746 -17.02 13.29 -14.87
CA TRP A 746 -17.87 12.11 -14.74
C TRP A 746 -18.29 11.48 -16.08
N ALA A 747 -18.95 12.28 -16.92
CA ALA A 747 -19.44 11.77 -18.21
C ALA A 747 -18.31 11.37 -19.17
N MET A 748 -17.18 12.09 -19.10
CA MET A 748 -16.02 11.87 -19.96
C MET A 748 -15.37 10.51 -19.69
N VAL A 749 -15.17 10.15 -18.41
CA VAL A 749 -14.42 8.92 -18.06
C VAL A 749 -15.30 7.69 -17.84
N LEU A 750 -16.59 7.86 -17.54
CA LEU A 750 -17.53 6.77 -17.27
C LEU A 750 -18.45 6.46 -18.47
N GLY A 751 -18.63 7.42 -19.41
CA GLY A 751 -19.50 7.20 -20.58
C GLY A 751 -20.91 6.73 -20.21
N ALA A 752 -21.38 5.68 -20.86
CA ALA A 752 -22.68 5.05 -20.60
C ALA A 752 -22.62 4.05 -19.43
N SER A 753 -22.14 4.49 -18.24
CA SER A 753 -22.09 3.64 -17.06
C SER A 753 -23.50 3.23 -16.58
N PRO A 754 -23.72 1.94 -16.23
CA PRO A 754 -24.98 1.52 -15.62
C PRO A 754 -25.11 1.98 -14.15
N VAL A 755 -24.08 2.59 -13.59
CA VAL A 755 -24.10 3.20 -12.25
C VAL A 755 -24.04 4.71 -12.40
N THR A 756 -25.01 5.39 -11.80
CA THR A 756 -25.05 6.85 -11.74
C THR A 756 -25.38 7.29 -10.33
N VAL A 757 -24.54 8.16 -9.77
CA VAL A 757 -24.75 8.79 -8.46
C VAL A 757 -25.06 10.26 -8.70
N ARG A 758 -26.17 10.74 -8.15
CA ARG A 758 -26.63 12.14 -8.20
C ARG A 758 -27.08 12.60 -6.82
N ARG A 759 -27.31 13.87 -6.68
CA ARG A 759 -27.97 14.37 -5.45
C ARG A 759 -29.32 13.69 -5.26
N GLY A 760 -29.50 13.12 -4.06
CA GLY A 760 -30.73 12.45 -3.64
C GLY A 760 -30.93 11.03 -4.16
N ALA A 761 -30.09 10.51 -5.05
CA ALA A 761 -30.30 9.15 -5.56
C ALA A 761 -29.04 8.51 -6.16
N VAL A 762 -29.00 7.16 -6.06
CA VAL A 762 -28.09 6.31 -6.85
C VAL A 762 -28.89 5.33 -7.70
N THR A 763 -28.46 5.09 -8.92
CA THR A 763 -29.03 4.09 -9.83
C THR A 763 -27.96 3.06 -10.19
N VAL A 764 -28.30 1.77 -10.10
CA VAL A 764 -27.46 0.62 -10.51
C VAL A 764 -28.31 -0.26 -11.42
N GLY A 765 -28.09 -0.21 -12.73
CA GLY A 765 -28.98 -0.84 -13.71
C GLY A 765 -30.41 -0.27 -13.59
N GLU A 766 -31.36 -1.14 -13.33
CA GLU A 766 -32.77 -0.76 -13.12
C GLU A 766 -33.10 -0.37 -11.66
N LYS A 767 -32.19 -0.69 -10.71
CA LYS A 767 -32.41 -0.41 -9.30
C LYS A 767 -32.08 1.04 -9.00
N ARG A 768 -33.08 1.79 -8.50
CA ARG A 768 -32.94 3.16 -8.02
C ARG A 768 -33.13 3.19 -6.51
N LEU A 769 -32.22 3.82 -5.80
CA LEU A 769 -32.25 4.05 -4.36
C LEU A 769 -32.25 5.56 -4.11
N GLU A 770 -33.13 6.02 -3.25
CA GLU A 770 -33.30 7.43 -2.90
C GLU A 770 -32.85 7.69 -1.47
N GLY A 771 -32.29 8.86 -1.20
CA GLY A 771 -31.77 9.30 0.08
C GLY A 771 -30.61 10.27 -0.12
N ALA A 772 -30.37 11.14 0.85
CA ALA A 772 -29.23 12.07 0.84
C ALA A 772 -28.00 11.53 1.58
N ASP A 773 -28.13 10.39 2.22
CA ASP A 773 -27.16 9.79 3.13
C ASP A 773 -26.46 8.54 2.56
N LEU A 774 -26.67 8.25 1.26
CA LEU A 774 -26.04 7.09 0.64
C LEU A 774 -24.61 7.39 0.20
N ALA A 775 -23.65 6.61 0.69
CA ALA A 775 -22.27 6.55 0.20
C ALA A 775 -22.14 5.45 -0.84
N VAL A 776 -21.38 5.72 -1.89
CA VAL A 776 -21.21 4.78 -3.02
C VAL A 776 -19.74 4.69 -3.40
N LEU A 777 -19.21 3.47 -3.40
CA LEU A 777 -17.93 3.14 -4.04
C LEU A 777 -18.21 2.21 -5.21
N PHE A 778 -17.63 2.48 -6.37
CA PHE A 778 -17.68 1.53 -7.48
C PHE A 778 -16.50 1.68 -8.43
N VAL A 779 -16.27 0.65 -9.25
CA VAL A 779 -15.24 0.60 -10.29
C VAL A 779 -15.85 0.26 -11.64
N ARG A 780 -15.33 0.88 -12.71
CA ARG A 780 -15.71 0.62 -14.09
C ARG A 780 -14.48 0.67 -15.01
N PRO A 781 -14.50 0.05 -16.20
CA PRO A 781 -13.54 0.37 -17.24
C PRO A 781 -13.68 1.83 -17.64
N ARG A 782 -12.54 2.47 -17.94
CA ARG A 782 -12.49 3.86 -18.37
C ARG A 782 -12.99 4.00 -19.81
N ALA A 783 -13.93 4.91 -20.03
CA ALA A 783 -14.42 5.21 -21.37
C ALA A 783 -13.28 5.71 -22.28
N GLY A 784 -13.13 5.13 -23.46
CA GLY A 784 -12.05 5.46 -24.39
C GLY A 784 -10.68 4.85 -24.08
N SER A 785 -10.52 4.16 -22.94
CA SER A 785 -9.29 3.47 -22.55
C SER A 785 -9.65 2.18 -21.79
N PRO A 786 -10.09 1.12 -22.49
CA PRO A 786 -10.66 -0.08 -21.86
C PRO A 786 -9.65 -0.90 -21.04
N GLU A 787 -8.36 -0.63 -21.20
CA GLU A 787 -7.28 -1.23 -20.41
C GLU A 787 -7.06 -0.49 -19.07
N ARG A 788 -7.88 0.50 -18.75
CA ARG A 788 -7.80 1.32 -17.56
C ARG A 788 -9.13 1.37 -16.81
N SER A 789 -9.06 1.62 -15.52
CA SER A 789 -10.22 1.66 -14.62
C SER A 789 -10.56 3.07 -14.16
N VAL A 790 -11.83 3.27 -13.82
CA VAL A 790 -12.32 4.42 -13.07
C VAL A 790 -12.87 3.93 -11.74
N GLY A 791 -12.26 4.38 -10.64
CA GLY A 791 -12.81 4.25 -9.30
C GLY A 791 -13.64 5.48 -8.96
N VAL A 792 -14.75 5.30 -8.25
CA VAL A 792 -15.60 6.42 -7.83
C VAL A 792 -15.82 6.38 -6.32
N VAL A 793 -15.56 7.51 -5.67
CA VAL A 793 -15.85 7.80 -4.28
C VAL A 793 -16.89 8.90 -4.24
N ALA A 794 -18.15 8.55 -3.97
CA ALA A 794 -19.28 9.46 -4.08
C ALA A 794 -20.33 9.25 -2.98
N GLY A 795 -21.24 10.20 -2.85
CA GLY A 795 -22.42 10.13 -2.02
C GLY A 795 -23.57 10.89 -2.65
N THR A 796 -24.79 10.64 -2.18
CA THR A 796 -26.01 11.27 -2.72
C THR A 796 -26.36 12.60 -2.06
N GLY A 797 -25.56 13.06 -1.12
CA GLY A 797 -25.65 14.32 -0.40
C GLY A 797 -24.55 14.37 0.67
N MET A 798 -24.46 15.44 1.44
CA MET A 798 -23.36 15.66 2.38
C MET A 798 -23.20 14.52 3.42
N PRO A 799 -24.24 13.95 4.02
CA PRO A 799 -24.06 12.79 4.90
C PRO A 799 -23.48 11.58 4.17
N GLY A 800 -23.94 11.28 2.95
CA GLY A 800 -23.39 10.19 2.13
C GLY A 800 -21.93 10.44 1.72
N LEU A 801 -21.59 11.68 1.36
CA LEU A 801 -20.21 12.09 1.05
C LEU A 801 -19.31 11.90 2.30
N ARG A 802 -19.67 12.45 3.45
CA ARG A 802 -18.89 12.33 4.71
C ARG A 802 -18.78 10.87 5.19
N LEU A 803 -19.77 10.02 4.91
CA LEU A 803 -19.68 8.60 5.24
C LEU A 803 -18.50 7.90 4.54
N THR A 804 -18.07 8.41 3.37
CA THR A 804 -16.88 7.86 2.67
C THR A 804 -15.56 8.24 3.30
N ASP A 805 -15.52 9.26 4.17
CA ASP A 805 -14.26 9.80 4.74
C ASP A 805 -13.41 8.74 5.41
N ARG A 806 -14.05 7.78 6.07
CA ARG A 806 -13.40 6.75 6.89
C ARG A 806 -13.60 5.31 6.37
N LEU A 807 -13.93 5.13 5.10
CA LEU A 807 -14.00 3.78 4.52
C LEU A 807 -12.59 3.20 4.32
N PRO A 808 -12.32 1.97 4.82
CA PRO A 808 -10.95 1.43 4.92
C PRO A 808 -10.47 0.76 3.63
N TYR A 809 -10.55 1.43 2.47
CA TYR A 809 -10.14 0.81 1.21
C TYR A 809 -8.61 0.71 1.02
N PHE A 810 -7.81 1.38 1.85
CA PHE A 810 -6.36 1.18 1.93
C PHE A 810 -5.93 0.21 3.05
N SER A 811 -6.83 -0.67 3.50
CA SER A 811 -6.54 -1.69 4.51
C SER A 811 -6.61 -3.09 3.92
N SER A 812 -5.59 -3.92 4.18
CA SER A 812 -5.53 -5.32 3.73
C SER A 812 -6.68 -6.14 4.31
N GLY A 813 -7.11 -7.18 3.59
CA GLY A 813 -8.17 -8.10 4.04
C GLY A 813 -9.58 -7.51 4.06
N VAL A 814 -9.77 -6.23 3.73
CA VAL A 814 -11.12 -5.61 3.67
C VAL A 814 -11.75 -5.88 2.30
N GLY A 815 -12.87 -6.57 2.27
CA GLY A 815 -13.62 -6.86 1.04
C GLY A 815 -14.49 -5.69 0.59
N ILE A 816 -14.22 -5.13 -0.61
CA ILE A 816 -15.06 -4.12 -1.26
C ILE A 816 -15.37 -4.62 -2.66
N PRO A 817 -16.62 -5.04 -2.97
CA PRO A 817 -17.02 -5.48 -4.31
C PRO A 817 -16.85 -4.42 -5.40
N ASP A 818 -17.26 -4.72 -6.64
CA ASP A 818 -17.22 -3.74 -7.74
C ASP A 818 -18.12 -2.53 -7.47
N VAL A 819 -19.21 -2.75 -6.74
CA VAL A 819 -20.14 -1.72 -6.28
C VAL A 819 -20.52 -2.00 -4.82
N VAL A 820 -20.50 -0.97 -3.99
CA VAL A 820 -21.09 -1.00 -2.66
C VAL A 820 -21.87 0.29 -2.41
N VAL A 821 -23.07 0.15 -1.83
CA VAL A 821 -23.95 1.24 -1.41
C VAL A 821 -24.18 1.11 0.08
N LEU A 822 -23.88 2.18 0.81
CA LEU A 822 -23.94 2.25 2.27
C LEU A 822 -24.84 3.43 2.66
N SER A 823 -25.51 3.34 3.82
CA SER A 823 -26.21 4.46 4.43
C SER A 823 -25.55 4.90 5.73
N SER A 824 -25.91 6.07 6.23
CA SER A 824 -25.44 6.61 7.52
C SER A 824 -25.73 5.67 8.71
N ASP A 825 -26.72 4.79 8.61
CA ASP A 825 -27.00 3.72 9.57
C ASP A 825 -25.78 2.80 9.82
N LEU A 826 -24.80 2.79 8.92
CA LEU A 826 -23.54 2.05 9.09
C LEU A 826 -22.82 2.43 10.40
N ARG A 827 -22.89 3.70 10.80
CA ARG A 827 -22.20 4.21 12.00
C ARG A 827 -22.96 3.97 13.29
N THR A 828 -24.26 3.80 13.21
CA THR A 828 -25.14 3.59 14.38
C THR A 828 -25.69 2.16 14.50
N LYS A 829 -25.99 1.52 13.35
CA LYS A 829 -26.64 0.21 13.30
C LYS A 829 -25.76 -0.88 12.65
N GLY A 830 -24.50 -0.56 12.33
CA GLY A 830 -23.54 -1.50 11.75
C GLY A 830 -24.03 -2.09 10.44
N ALA A 831 -24.13 -3.42 10.36
CA ALA A 831 -24.51 -4.11 9.13
C ALA A 831 -25.87 -3.66 8.52
N ALA A 832 -26.76 -3.05 9.30
CA ALA A 832 -28.02 -2.50 8.77
C ALA A 832 -27.78 -1.34 7.78
N GLY A 833 -26.66 -0.66 7.87
CA GLY A 833 -26.25 0.38 6.93
C GLY A 833 -25.68 -0.14 5.62
N LEU A 834 -25.54 -1.45 5.43
CA LEU A 834 -25.21 -2.06 4.14
C LEU A 834 -26.46 -2.13 3.27
N VAL A 835 -26.64 -1.22 2.34
CA VAL A 835 -27.81 -1.12 1.48
C VAL A 835 -27.73 -2.08 0.29
N GLY A 836 -26.55 -2.19 -0.32
CA GLY A 836 -26.35 -3.11 -1.42
C GLY A 836 -24.88 -3.29 -1.78
N ALA A 837 -24.56 -4.41 -2.43
CA ALA A 837 -23.25 -4.71 -2.95
C ALA A 837 -23.35 -5.67 -4.15
N GLY A 838 -22.35 -5.65 -5.01
CA GLY A 838 -22.34 -6.58 -6.14
C GLY A 838 -21.11 -6.52 -7.02
N PHE A 839 -21.07 -7.49 -7.95
CA PHE A 839 -20.05 -7.60 -8.98
C PHE A 839 -20.73 -7.53 -10.35
N PHE A 840 -20.17 -6.75 -11.24
CA PHE A 840 -20.59 -6.78 -12.65
C PHE A 840 -20.25 -8.12 -13.29
N GLY A 841 -20.97 -8.45 -14.35
CA GLY A 841 -20.67 -9.60 -15.19
C GLY A 841 -19.31 -9.50 -15.89
N PRO A 842 -18.89 -10.56 -16.58
CA PRO A 842 -17.65 -10.57 -17.35
C PRO A 842 -17.56 -9.47 -18.42
N ASP A 843 -18.72 -8.98 -18.88
CA ASP A 843 -18.90 -7.90 -19.85
C ASP A 843 -19.14 -6.53 -19.19
N TRP A 844 -18.94 -6.42 -17.89
CA TRP A 844 -19.24 -5.25 -17.10
C TRP A 844 -20.72 -4.83 -17.05
N SER A 845 -21.64 -5.69 -17.46
CA SER A 845 -23.06 -5.41 -17.37
C SER A 845 -23.63 -5.76 -15.98
N VAL A 846 -24.74 -5.11 -15.61
CA VAL A 846 -25.51 -5.44 -14.39
C VAL A 846 -26.30 -6.74 -14.59
N PRO A 847 -26.98 -6.99 -15.74
CA PRO A 847 -27.76 -8.22 -15.96
C PRO A 847 -26.92 -9.51 -15.91
N ALA A 848 -25.67 -9.49 -16.37
CA ALA A 848 -24.77 -10.64 -16.27
C ALA A 848 -24.00 -10.70 -14.94
N GLY A 849 -24.19 -9.70 -14.06
CA GLY A 849 -23.55 -9.58 -12.77
C GLY A 849 -24.36 -10.20 -11.62
N GLU A 850 -23.84 -10.06 -10.44
CA GLU A 850 -24.46 -10.52 -9.20
C GLU A 850 -24.55 -9.38 -8.20
N PHE A 851 -25.76 -8.98 -7.85
CA PHE A 851 -26.02 -7.89 -6.94
C PHE A 851 -26.96 -8.36 -5.82
N ALA A 852 -26.67 -7.95 -4.60
CA ALA A 852 -27.50 -8.16 -3.44
C ALA A 852 -27.94 -6.81 -2.85
N TRP A 853 -29.18 -6.74 -2.43
CA TRP A 853 -29.81 -5.55 -1.87
C TRP A 853 -30.47 -5.92 -0.54
N ARG A 854 -30.50 -4.97 0.38
CA ARG A 854 -31.30 -5.07 1.61
C ARG A 854 -32.68 -4.50 1.45
#